data_d883d2d38f86821ee31550fb8370562e
#
_entry.id   d883d2d38f86821ee31550fb8370562e
#
_cell.length_a   1.000
_cell.length_b   1.000
_cell.length_c   1.000
_cell.angle_alpha   90.00
_cell.angle_beta   90.00
_cell.angle_gamma   90.00
#
_symmetry.space_group_name_H-M   'P 1'
#
loop_
_entity.id
_entity.type
_entity.pdbx_description
1 polymer ?
#
loop_
_entity_poly.entity_id
_entity_poly.type
_entity_poly.pdbx_seq_one_letter_code
_entity_poly.pdbx_strand_id
1 'polypeptide(L)'
;MTDQNVGAPATRQRRLSPLAITIVIVVLLILGFLAVAAVLGEVFWYRQIGYLPVLTTQWIAAGVMFLIGFFGMAVPVFFAIDVAYRKRPVYARLTAQLDRYQELFEPLRRLVKWGLPAIIGLFGGFSTATQWQRVLLWMNSEPTGTTDAQFNIDISFYLFDLPVLQGIVGFASAVALVALIAGVATSYLYGGISFSGRDVRVSKATRIQAAILATVYLLLQAASLWLDQYRSVNDPNGLLTGAMFQDVHAVIPGKQILAGIALIIAVLFLITAFTGKWRLPVIGTALFLVSSIVLGMGYPWAVQQFQVRPDEKSLESEYIERNISATREAFGVDDVKVERYDAVTDAEPGALRNDAVATSNIRIMDPEIISKTFAQLEQSKQYYTFPDSLNVDRYVIDGAVEDTVSAVRDINITNQEGWYNRTLVYTHGYGLVAAYGNQRSPGGEPVFLESGIPTSGKLGEFEPRVYFGMNSPEYSIVGGERDKSIELDFPADAESNAEAAAEDADDATAAEEATPAEPADADATQVDEDVAAADTAAEEEEVVEEVDGSRQNLTTFSGDGGPELSNIFTKLIYALKFQDMEVLLSGAVVDGSQILYDRNPIERVQKVAPYLTLDAAPYASVVDGKVVWIVDGYTTSAEYPYSEQKDLNEETIDADNERVSLMTKPVNYIRNSVKATVDAYDGSVTLYAWDTEDPMLKAWDKVFPGTLKDVSEMSGDLLSHVRYPTDLFKMQREVLSKYHVTDAGAFYSEEDAWRTPNDPVAAVPAGGTAPAQPPYYLTLSAGAGADPNYSIYSTYIP
;
A
#
# COMPACT_ATOMS: atom_id res chain seq x y z
N MET A 1 67.00 -4.96 -53.67
CA MET A 1 67.20 -5.92 -52.60
C MET A 1 66.27 -5.51 -51.46
N THR A 2 65.30 -6.37 -51.37
CA THR A 2 64.37 -6.77 -50.35
C THR A 2 63.43 -5.71 -49.79
N ASP A 3 62.28 -5.71 -50.42
CA ASP A 3 60.98 -5.32 -49.87
C ASP A 3 60.68 -6.14 -48.60
N GLN A 4 60.41 -5.45 -47.46
CA GLN A 4 59.68 -6.04 -46.32
C GLN A 4 58.28 -5.47 -46.25
N ASN A 5 57.36 -6.26 -46.81
CA ASN A 5 55.93 -6.08 -46.63
C ASN A 5 55.55 -6.40 -45.18
N VAL A 6 55.33 -5.41 -44.34
CA VAL A 6 54.77 -5.57 -43.02
C VAL A 6 53.29 -5.58 -43.12
N GLY A 7 52.70 -6.82 -43.18
CA GLY A 7 51.25 -7.01 -43.14
C GLY A 7 50.64 -6.50 -41.87
N ALA A 8 49.67 -5.59 -41.99
CA ALA A 8 48.81 -5.13 -40.88
C ALA A 8 48.11 -6.32 -40.21
N PRO A 9 48.04 -6.34 -38.87
CA PRO A 9 47.35 -7.41 -38.14
C PRO A 9 45.85 -7.35 -38.44
N ALA A 10 45.33 -8.42 -39.06
CA ALA A 10 43.92 -8.59 -39.24
C ALA A 10 43.18 -8.58 -37.88
N THR A 11 42.32 -7.62 -37.65
CA THR A 11 41.44 -7.56 -36.47
C THR A 11 40.52 -8.78 -36.47
N ARG A 12 40.89 -9.81 -35.71
CA ARG A 12 40.11 -10.99 -35.45
C ARG A 12 38.82 -10.56 -34.76
N GLN A 13 37.68 -10.48 -35.45
CA GLN A 13 36.38 -10.39 -34.83
C GLN A 13 36.26 -11.55 -33.83
N ARG A 14 36.22 -11.24 -32.55
CA ARG A 14 35.93 -12.23 -31.50
C ARG A 14 34.50 -12.72 -31.71
N ARG A 15 34.31 -13.77 -32.49
CA ARG A 15 33.06 -14.53 -32.51
C ARG A 15 32.94 -15.19 -31.15
N LEU A 16 31.81 -14.97 -30.47
CA LEU A 16 31.49 -15.70 -29.25
C LEU A 16 31.69 -17.16 -29.49
N SER A 17 32.34 -17.86 -28.56
CA SER A 17 32.54 -19.33 -28.74
C SER A 17 31.18 -20.01 -28.78
N PRO A 18 31.02 -21.12 -29.54
CA PRO A 18 29.76 -21.85 -29.54
C PRO A 18 29.27 -22.22 -28.13
N LEU A 19 30.19 -22.54 -27.22
CA LEU A 19 29.90 -22.81 -25.81
C LEU A 19 29.29 -21.60 -25.12
N ALA A 20 29.81 -20.38 -25.33
CA ALA A 20 29.25 -19.17 -24.75
C ALA A 20 27.82 -18.89 -25.26
N ILE A 21 27.55 -19.16 -26.55
CA ILE A 21 26.23 -19.04 -27.13
C ILE A 21 25.26 -20.06 -26.49
N THR A 22 25.70 -21.31 -26.35
CA THR A 22 24.90 -22.37 -25.71
C THR A 22 24.60 -22.00 -24.23
N ILE A 23 25.59 -21.55 -23.48
CA ILE A 23 25.37 -21.12 -22.10
C ILE A 23 24.31 -19.96 -22.02
N VAL A 24 24.43 -18.94 -22.88
CA VAL A 24 23.46 -17.83 -22.92
C VAL A 24 22.07 -18.35 -23.27
N ILE A 25 21.91 -19.26 -24.23
CA ILE A 25 20.61 -19.85 -24.59
C ILE A 25 20.03 -20.64 -23.42
N VAL A 26 20.82 -21.48 -22.77
CA VAL A 26 20.38 -22.27 -21.61
C VAL A 26 19.94 -21.35 -20.45
N VAL A 27 20.72 -20.32 -20.14
CA VAL A 27 20.35 -19.33 -19.11
C VAL A 27 19.03 -18.62 -19.46
N LEU A 28 18.86 -18.19 -20.71
CA LEU A 28 17.62 -17.55 -21.16
C LEU A 28 16.42 -18.51 -21.12
N LEU A 29 16.61 -19.80 -21.42
CA LEU A 29 15.56 -20.80 -21.30
C LEU A 29 15.16 -21.03 -19.84
N ILE A 30 16.15 -21.13 -18.92
CA ILE A 30 15.87 -21.27 -17.47
C ILE A 30 15.11 -20.04 -16.95
N LEU A 31 15.60 -18.83 -17.26
CA LEU A 31 14.93 -17.60 -16.86
C LEU A 31 13.51 -17.49 -17.46
N GLY A 32 13.33 -17.89 -18.70
CA GLY A 32 12.03 -17.95 -19.36
C GLY A 32 11.08 -18.94 -18.67
N PHE A 33 11.60 -20.10 -18.25
CA PHE A 33 10.80 -21.10 -17.55
C PHE A 33 10.39 -20.66 -16.15
N LEU A 34 11.31 -20.03 -15.41
CA LEU A 34 11.01 -19.42 -14.11
C LEU A 34 9.96 -18.29 -14.23
N ALA A 35 10.08 -17.45 -15.24
CA ALA A 35 9.11 -16.39 -15.50
C ALA A 35 7.70 -16.96 -15.82
N VAL A 36 7.64 -18.03 -16.64
CA VAL A 36 6.38 -18.73 -16.95
C VAL A 36 5.78 -19.34 -15.68
N ALA A 37 6.59 -19.99 -14.85
CA ALA A 37 6.14 -20.57 -13.58
C ALA A 37 5.56 -19.50 -12.63
N ALA A 38 6.24 -18.38 -12.49
CA ALA A 38 5.75 -17.26 -11.69
C ALA A 38 4.39 -16.74 -12.20
N VAL A 39 4.27 -16.52 -13.52
CA VAL A 39 3.03 -16.06 -14.16
C VAL A 39 1.88 -17.05 -13.98
N LEU A 40 2.13 -18.34 -14.22
CA LEU A 40 1.09 -19.37 -14.07
C LEU A 40 0.67 -19.57 -12.62
N GLY A 41 1.62 -19.50 -11.68
CA GLY A 41 1.32 -19.55 -10.25
C GLY A 41 0.36 -18.43 -9.83
N GLU A 42 0.60 -17.18 -10.29
CA GLU A 42 -0.34 -16.07 -10.04
C GLU A 42 -1.72 -16.31 -10.67
N VAL A 43 -1.77 -16.79 -11.93
CA VAL A 43 -3.05 -17.09 -12.59
C VAL A 43 -3.84 -18.16 -11.84
N PHE A 44 -3.19 -19.21 -11.34
CA PHE A 44 -3.85 -20.27 -10.57
C PHE A 44 -4.38 -19.73 -9.24
N TRP A 45 -3.61 -18.91 -8.55
CA TRP A 45 -4.01 -18.28 -7.29
C TRP A 45 -5.22 -17.36 -7.46
N TYR A 46 -5.15 -16.41 -8.41
CA TYR A 46 -6.26 -15.50 -8.66
C TYR A 46 -7.53 -16.21 -9.15
N ARG A 47 -7.36 -17.32 -9.86
CA ARG A 47 -8.48 -18.15 -10.30
C ARG A 47 -9.16 -18.85 -9.12
N GLN A 48 -8.37 -19.41 -8.23
CA GLN A 48 -8.84 -20.13 -7.06
C GLN A 48 -9.58 -19.17 -6.10
N ILE A 49 -9.05 -17.99 -5.81
CA ILE A 49 -9.68 -17.01 -4.92
C ILE A 49 -10.86 -16.24 -5.58
N GLY A 50 -11.13 -16.47 -6.88
CA GLY A 50 -12.25 -15.82 -7.60
C GLY A 50 -11.96 -14.43 -8.17
N TYR A 51 -10.74 -13.89 -8.01
CA TYR A 51 -10.34 -12.53 -8.44
C TYR A 51 -9.54 -12.49 -9.74
N LEU A 52 -9.62 -13.53 -10.59
CA LEU A 52 -8.93 -13.54 -11.90
C LEU A 52 -9.18 -12.29 -12.76
N PRO A 53 -10.40 -11.68 -12.79
CA PRO A 53 -10.64 -10.44 -13.51
C PRO A 53 -9.72 -9.28 -13.09
N VAL A 54 -9.33 -9.18 -11.81
CA VAL A 54 -8.42 -8.14 -11.31
C VAL A 54 -7.05 -8.28 -11.98
N LEU A 55 -6.46 -9.48 -11.94
CA LEU A 55 -5.16 -9.78 -12.56
C LEU A 55 -5.19 -9.52 -14.07
N THR A 56 -6.22 -10.01 -14.76
CA THR A 56 -6.32 -9.87 -16.23
C THR A 56 -6.51 -8.41 -16.65
N THR A 57 -7.32 -7.63 -15.94
CA THR A 57 -7.49 -6.20 -16.21
C THR A 57 -6.18 -5.45 -16.01
N GLN A 58 -5.47 -5.70 -14.91
CA GLN A 58 -4.17 -5.10 -14.62
C GLN A 58 -3.15 -5.42 -15.74
N TRP A 59 -3.02 -6.70 -16.12
CA TRP A 59 -2.04 -7.11 -17.13
C TRP A 59 -2.39 -6.60 -18.53
N ILE A 60 -3.66 -6.64 -18.91
CA ILE A 60 -4.12 -6.12 -20.22
C ILE A 60 -3.87 -4.61 -20.27
N ALA A 61 -4.28 -3.87 -19.23
CA ALA A 61 -4.08 -2.43 -19.18
C ALA A 61 -2.58 -2.06 -19.22
N ALA A 62 -1.76 -2.67 -18.37
CA ALA A 62 -0.31 -2.46 -18.38
C ALA A 62 0.33 -2.84 -19.71
N GLY A 63 -0.09 -3.96 -20.32
CA GLY A 63 0.39 -4.41 -21.63
C GLY A 63 0.02 -3.47 -22.77
N VAL A 64 -1.23 -2.98 -22.81
CA VAL A 64 -1.68 -1.98 -23.79
C VAL A 64 -0.90 -0.67 -23.61
N MET A 65 -0.74 -0.20 -22.37
CA MET A 65 0.04 1.00 -22.08
C MET A 65 1.51 0.84 -22.46
N PHE A 66 2.09 -0.35 -22.20
CA PHE A 66 3.45 -0.67 -22.66
C PHE A 66 3.58 -0.55 -24.18
N LEU A 67 2.64 -1.13 -24.93
CA LEU A 67 2.66 -1.06 -26.40
C LEU A 67 2.50 0.36 -26.91
N ILE A 68 1.59 1.15 -26.32
CA ILE A 68 1.40 2.56 -26.65
C ILE A 68 2.72 3.33 -26.43
N GLY A 69 3.33 3.17 -25.26
CA GLY A 69 4.59 3.84 -24.93
C GLY A 69 5.76 3.38 -25.79
N PHE A 70 5.88 2.06 -26.03
CA PHE A 70 6.91 1.49 -26.87
C PHE A 70 6.85 2.03 -28.30
N PHE A 71 5.70 1.91 -28.96
CA PHE A 71 5.56 2.38 -30.34
C PHE A 71 5.50 3.90 -30.40
N GLY A 72 4.86 4.55 -29.42
CA GLY A 72 4.81 6.00 -29.31
C GLY A 72 6.19 6.66 -29.23
N MET A 73 7.17 5.99 -28.64
CA MET A 73 8.56 6.45 -28.53
C MET A 73 9.43 5.93 -29.69
N ALA A 74 9.39 4.63 -29.99
CA ALA A 74 10.26 3.99 -30.97
C ALA A 74 10.01 4.51 -32.40
N VAL A 75 8.74 4.67 -32.80
CA VAL A 75 8.38 5.03 -34.17
C VAL A 75 8.85 6.43 -34.55
N PRO A 76 8.57 7.50 -33.77
CA PRO A 76 9.07 8.83 -34.06
C PRO A 76 10.60 8.92 -34.09
N VAL A 77 11.28 8.26 -33.14
CA VAL A 77 12.75 8.23 -33.08
C VAL A 77 13.32 7.50 -34.31
N PHE A 78 12.73 6.36 -34.71
CA PHE A 78 13.11 5.66 -35.94
C PHE A 78 12.97 6.55 -37.17
N PHE A 79 11.81 7.24 -37.29
CA PHE A 79 11.60 8.15 -38.44
C PHE A 79 12.56 9.34 -38.41
N ALA A 80 12.87 9.89 -37.23
CA ALA A 80 13.83 10.96 -37.09
C ALA A 80 15.23 10.56 -37.61
N ILE A 81 15.70 9.37 -37.22
CA ILE A 81 16.98 8.80 -37.67
C ILE A 81 16.92 8.47 -39.18
N ASP A 82 15.84 7.80 -39.65
CA ASP A 82 15.70 7.37 -41.04
C ASP A 82 15.66 8.55 -42.02
N VAL A 83 14.88 9.59 -41.69
CA VAL A 83 14.79 10.81 -42.51
C VAL A 83 16.12 11.55 -42.56
N ALA A 84 16.78 11.69 -41.39
CA ALA A 84 18.12 12.32 -41.33
C ALA A 84 19.16 11.53 -42.15
N TYR A 85 19.13 10.22 -42.09
CA TYR A 85 20.02 9.36 -42.87
C TYR A 85 19.72 9.39 -44.38
N ARG A 86 18.45 9.24 -44.79
CA ARG A 86 18.06 9.25 -46.23
C ARG A 86 18.28 10.59 -46.93
N LYS A 87 18.17 11.70 -46.19
CA LYS A 87 18.31 13.07 -46.71
C LYS A 87 19.69 13.67 -46.47
N ARG A 88 20.68 12.82 -46.15
CA ARG A 88 22.09 13.24 -45.96
C ARG A 88 22.68 13.83 -47.25
N PRO A 89 23.56 14.84 -47.20
CA PRO A 89 24.25 15.39 -48.36
C PRO A 89 25.31 14.39 -48.87
N VAL A 90 25.27 14.08 -50.17
CA VAL A 90 26.14 13.04 -50.79
C VAL A 90 27.62 13.53 -50.91
N TYR A 91 27.88 14.82 -50.82
CA TYR A 91 29.23 15.41 -51.01
C TYR A 91 29.69 16.25 -49.84
N ALA A 92 29.37 15.90 -48.62
CA ALA A 92 29.87 16.60 -47.44
C ALA A 92 31.34 16.32 -47.19
N ARG A 93 32.16 17.37 -47.08
CA ARG A 93 33.56 17.24 -46.57
C ARG A 93 33.44 17.08 -45.03
N LEU A 94 33.70 15.89 -44.55
CA LEU A 94 33.74 15.58 -43.10
C LEU A 94 35.10 16.01 -42.50
N THR A 95 35.13 16.28 -41.24
CA THR A 95 36.37 16.40 -40.49
C THR A 95 36.99 15.00 -40.22
N ALA A 96 38.32 14.90 -40.16
CA ALA A 96 39.01 13.62 -39.95
C ALA A 96 38.56 12.83 -38.70
N GLN A 97 37.98 13.52 -37.71
CA GLN A 97 37.37 12.88 -36.53
C GLN A 97 36.02 12.27 -36.87
N LEU A 98 35.16 12.99 -37.61
CA LEU A 98 33.85 12.51 -38.03
C LEU A 98 33.94 11.33 -39.02
N ASP A 99 34.93 11.35 -39.94
CA ASP A 99 35.20 10.22 -40.82
C ASP A 99 35.50 8.95 -40.03
N ARG A 100 36.34 9.04 -38.99
CA ARG A 100 36.66 7.91 -38.11
C ARG A 100 35.45 7.39 -37.34
N TYR A 101 34.57 8.25 -36.82
CA TYR A 101 33.33 7.85 -36.20
C TYR A 101 32.34 7.22 -37.20
N GLN A 102 32.24 7.74 -38.40
CA GLN A 102 31.39 7.21 -39.44
C GLN A 102 31.84 5.80 -39.86
N GLU A 103 33.15 5.56 -40.00
CA GLU A 103 33.71 4.24 -40.30
C GLU A 103 33.37 3.21 -39.21
N LEU A 104 33.34 3.62 -37.95
CA LEU A 104 32.96 2.76 -36.82
C LEU A 104 31.46 2.43 -36.81
N PHE A 105 30.60 3.39 -37.16
CA PHE A 105 29.15 3.21 -37.11
C PHE A 105 28.53 2.64 -38.41
N GLU A 106 29.19 2.76 -39.55
CA GLU A 106 28.65 2.28 -40.82
C GLU A 106 28.38 0.74 -40.85
N PRO A 107 29.25 -0.13 -40.31
CA PRO A 107 28.94 -1.56 -40.19
C PRO A 107 27.80 -1.84 -39.21
N LEU A 108 27.62 -0.99 -38.20
CA LEU A 108 26.57 -1.12 -37.17
C LEU A 108 25.28 -0.36 -37.53
N ARG A 109 25.19 0.27 -38.70
CA ARG A 109 24.08 1.17 -39.07
C ARG A 109 22.70 0.53 -38.98
N ARG A 110 22.57 -0.79 -39.33
CA ARG A 110 21.30 -1.50 -39.18
C ARG A 110 20.91 -1.66 -37.73
N LEU A 111 21.88 -1.99 -36.89
CA LEU A 111 21.69 -2.12 -35.44
C LEU A 111 21.31 -0.78 -34.83
N VAL A 112 22.01 0.32 -35.17
CA VAL A 112 21.67 1.66 -34.67
C VAL A 112 20.31 2.12 -35.15
N LYS A 113 19.97 1.88 -36.44
CA LYS A 113 18.71 2.29 -37.04
C LYS A 113 17.48 1.63 -36.40
N TRP A 114 17.58 0.34 -36.06
CA TRP A 114 16.48 -0.44 -35.46
C TRP A 114 16.63 -0.65 -33.97
N GLY A 115 17.87 -0.91 -33.50
CA GLY A 115 18.15 -1.23 -32.11
C GLY A 115 18.03 -0.02 -31.17
N LEU A 116 18.55 1.15 -31.56
CA LEU A 116 18.46 2.35 -30.72
C LEU A 116 17.00 2.80 -30.51
N PRO A 117 16.15 2.92 -31.56
CA PRO A 117 14.73 3.19 -31.33
C PRO A 117 14.02 2.13 -30.52
N ALA A 118 14.35 0.84 -30.70
CA ALA A 118 13.76 -0.24 -29.93
C ALA A 118 14.14 -0.16 -28.42
N ILE A 119 15.41 0.12 -28.10
CA ILE A 119 15.86 0.30 -26.71
C ILE A 119 15.16 1.52 -26.08
N ILE A 120 15.13 2.65 -26.78
CA ILE A 120 14.46 3.87 -26.30
C ILE A 120 12.95 3.59 -26.15
N GLY A 121 12.35 2.84 -27.08
CA GLY A 121 10.96 2.39 -27.02
C GLY A 121 10.68 1.52 -25.80
N LEU A 122 11.59 0.61 -25.42
CA LEU A 122 11.45 -0.19 -24.19
C LEU A 122 11.34 0.70 -22.96
N PHE A 123 12.18 1.73 -22.83
CA PHE A 123 12.06 2.69 -21.72
C PHE A 123 10.73 3.43 -21.76
N GLY A 124 10.28 3.86 -22.94
CA GLY A 124 8.96 4.48 -23.10
C GLY A 124 7.83 3.54 -22.71
N GLY A 125 7.91 2.26 -23.13
CA GLY A 125 6.92 1.24 -22.81
C GLY A 125 6.83 0.95 -21.31
N PHE A 126 7.96 0.73 -20.64
CA PHE A 126 7.96 0.50 -19.19
C PHE A 126 7.47 1.73 -18.40
N SER A 127 7.90 2.93 -18.80
CA SER A 127 7.44 4.18 -18.16
C SER A 127 5.92 4.37 -18.25
N THR A 128 5.32 4.06 -19.39
CA THR A 128 3.86 4.19 -19.55
C THR A 128 3.10 3.02 -18.93
N ALA A 129 3.66 1.82 -18.91
CA ALA A 129 3.03 0.65 -18.29
C ALA A 129 2.70 0.88 -16.80
N THR A 130 3.53 1.61 -16.07
CA THR A 130 3.29 1.92 -14.65
C THR A 130 2.12 2.89 -14.41
N GLN A 131 1.60 3.54 -15.46
CA GLN A 131 0.50 4.52 -15.35
C GLN A 131 -0.90 3.90 -15.59
N TRP A 132 -1.02 2.59 -15.65
CA TRP A 132 -2.27 1.91 -15.99
C TRP A 132 -3.44 2.30 -15.06
N GLN A 133 -3.19 2.44 -13.75
CA GLN A 133 -4.20 2.84 -12.76
C GLN A 133 -4.78 4.22 -13.07
N ARG A 134 -3.90 5.22 -13.31
CA ARG A 134 -4.33 6.59 -13.64
C ARG A 134 -5.19 6.65 -14.89
N VAL A 135 -4.79 5.87 -15.93
CA VAL A 135 -5.53 5.85 -17.20
C VAL A 135 -6.89 5.16 -17.06
N LEU A 136 -6.98 4.06 -16.30
CA LEU A 136 -8.25 3.39 -16.03
C LEU A 136 -9.19 4.25 -15.19
N LEU A 137 -8.68 4.92 -14.15
CA LEU A 137 -9.45 5.89 -13.36
C LEU A 137 -9.99 7.03 -14.23
N TRP A 138 -9.13 7.60 -15.09
CA TRP A 138 -9.54 8.65 -16.03
C TRP A 138 -10.67 8.21 -16.97
N MET A 139 -10.59 6.98 -17.49
CA MET A 139 -11.63 6.43 -18.38
C MET A 139 -12.96 6.15 -17.67
N ASN A 140 -12.94 6.01 -16.34
CA ASN A 140 -14.10 5.69 -15.50
C ASN A 140 -14.37 6.78 -14.45
N SER A 141 -13.87 8.00 -14.68
CA SER A 141 -14.02 9.11 -13.75
C SER A 141 -15.48 9.45 -13.43
N GLU A 142 -15.72 9.86 -12.19
CA GLU A 142 -17.01 10.32 -11.68
C GLU A 142 -16.92 11.79 -11.25
N PRO A 143 -17.92 12.62 -11.52
CA PRO A 143 -17.97 13.99 -11.02
C PRO A 143 -18.14 13.96 -9.49
N THR A 144 -17.42 14.85 -8.80
CA THR A 144 -17.57 14.99 -7.35
C THR A 144 -18.77 15.86 -6.97
N GLY A 145 -19.21 16.73 -7.87
CA GLY A 145 -20.28 17.72 -7.63
C GLY A 145 -19.82 18.95 -6.84
N THR A 146 -18.56 18.98 -6.39
CA THR A 146 -17.92 20.12 -5.75
C THR A 146 -16.88 20.74 -6.69
N THR A 147 -16.67 22.06 -6.59
CA THR A 147 -15.73 22.79 -7.46
C THR A 147 -14.63 23.43 -6.64
N ASP A 148 -13.43 23.51 -7.23
CA ASP A 148 -12.33 24.24 -6.61
C ASP A 148 -12.60 25.76 -6.52
N ALA A 149 -12.06 26.39 -5.50
CA ALA A 149 -12.29 27.81 -5.23
C ALA A 149 -11.55 28.77 -6.17
N GLN A 150 -10.51 28.32 -6.92
CA GLN A 150 -9.69 29.19 -7.75
C GLN A 150 -10.16 29.25 -9.20
N PHE A 151 -10.45 28.09 -9.81
CA PHE A 151 -10.80 27.97 -11.21
C PHE A 151 -12.27 27.61 -11.43
N ASN A 152 -13.01 27.30 -10.37
CA ASN A 152 -14.41 26.85 -10.40
C ASN A 152 -14.63 25.64 -11.31
N ILE A 153 -13.68 24.68 -11.26
CA ILE A 153 -13.71 23.42 -11.98
C ILE A 153 -14.01 22.30 -10.98
N ASP A 154 -14.82 21.31 -11.40
CA ASP A 154 -15.12 20.14 -10.57
C ASP A 154 -13.83 19.47 -10.10
N ILE A 155 -13.78 19.04 -8.83
CA ILE A 155 -12.61 18.42 -8.20
C ILE A 155 -12.18 17.17 -8.96
N SER A 156 -13.11 16.45 -9.59
CA SER A 156 -12.81 15.29 -10.43
C SER A 156 -11.78 15.58 -11.54
N PHE A 157 -11.76 16.81 -12.08
CA PHE A 157 -10.74 17.22 -13.05
C PHE A 157 -9.31 17.07 -12.48
N TYR A 158 -9.10 17.47 -11.23
CA TYR A 158 -7.80 17.39 -10.57
C TYR A 158 -7.44 15.95 -10.20
N LEU A 159 -8.42 15.17 -9.73
CA LEU A 159 -8.22 13.79 -9.32
C LEU A 159 -7.94 12.86 -10.51
N PHE A 160 -8.63 13.05 -11.64
CA PHE A 160 -8.64 12.10 -12.75
C PHE A 160 -8.08 12.65 -14.06
N ASP A 161 -8.52 13.84 -14.51
CA ASP A 161 -8.18 14.35 -15.84
C ASP A 161 -6.79 14.98 -15.89
N LEU A 162 -6.48 15.91 -14.99
CA LEU A 162 -5.25 16.69 -15.00
C LEU A 162 -3.98 15.81 -14.98
N PRO A 163 -3.85 14.78 -14.10
CA PRO A 163 -2.67 13.94 -14.08
C PRO A 163 -2.43 13.18 -15.38
N VAL A 164 -3.50 12.74 -16.05
CA VAL A 164 -3.41 12.02 -17.33
C VAL A 164 -3.08 12.98 -18.47
N LEU A 165 -3.70 14.17 -18.54
CA LEU A 165 -3.39 15.19 -19.55
C LEU A 165 -1.93 15.65 -19.44
N GLN A 166 -1.43 15.90 -18.22
CA GLN A 166 -0.02 16.22 -17.99
C GLN A 166 0.89 15.06 -18.39
N GLY A 167 0.51 13.81 -18.09
CA GLY A 167 1.23 12.62 -18.50
C GLY A 167 1.34 12.48 -20.02
N ILE A 168 0.24 12.70 -20.76
CA ILE A 168 0.21 12.67 -22.23
C ILE A 168 1.11 13.75 -22.81
N VAL A 169 0.98 15.02 -22.34
CA VAL A 169 1.79 16.13 -22.83
C VAL A 169 3.27 15.94 -22.47
N GLY A 170 3.58 15.47 -21.28
CA GLY A 170 4.95 15.18 -20.82
C GLY A 170 5.59 14.07 -21.66
N PHE A 171 4.88 12.95 -21.89
CA PHE A 171 5.35 11.87 -22.74
C PHE A 171 5.57 12.34 -24.20
N ALA A 172 4.61 13.04 -24.78
CA ALA A 172 4.73 13.58 -26.14
C ALA A 172 5.90 14.57 -26.25
N SER A 173 6.13 15.40 -25.23
CA SER A 173 7.29 16.32 -25.16
C SER A 173 8.61 15.55 -25.13
N ALA A 174 8.70 14.49 -24.33
CA ALA A 174 9.87 13.62 -24.30
C ALA A 174 10.14 12.95 -25.65
N VAL A 175 9.08 12.45 -26.31
CA VAL A 175 9.16 11.88 -27.66
C VAL A 175 9.69 12.91 -28.66
N ALA A 176 9.14 14.13 -28.68
CA ALA A 176 9.55 15.19 -29.59
C ALA A 176 11.01 15.60 -29.36
N LEU A 177 11.43 15.73 -28.12
CA LEU A 177 12.79 16.08 -27.73
C LEU A 177 13.79 14.97 -28.10
N VAL A 178 13.50 13.72 -27.79
CA VAL A 178 14.38 12.59 -28.13
C VAL A 178 14.49 12.42 -29.64
N ALA A 179 13.37 12.56 -30.38
CA ALA A 179 13.38 12.51 -31.83
C ALA A 179 14.20 13.68 -32.44
N LEU A 180 14.09 14.89 -31.86
CA LEU A 180 14.89 16.05 -32.24
C LEU A 180 16.39 15.78 -32.06
N ILE A 181 16.77 15.31 -30.86
CA ILE A 181 18.17 15.00 -30.52
C ILE A 181 18.70 13.89 -31.45
N ALA A 182 17.96 12.80 -31.63
CA ALA A 182 18.35 11.68 -32.49
C ALA A 182 18.49 12.11 -33.96
N GLY A 183 17.56 12.93 -34.46
CA GLY A 183 17.61 13.49 -35.84
C GLY A 183 18.78 14.43 -36.04
N VAL A 184 19.03 15.35 -35.10
CA VAL A 184 20.17 16.29 -35.13
C VAL A 184 21.50 15.55 -35.03
N ALA A 185 21.63 14.61 -34.08
CA ALA A 185 22.84 13.79 -33.88
C ALA A 185 23.15 12.96 -35.14
N THR A 186 22.14 12.31 -35.74
CA THR A 186 22.29 11.57 -36.99
C THR A 186 22.70 12.49 -38.13
N SER A 187 22.08 13.67 -38.26
CA SER A 187 22.43 14.66 -39.28
C SER A 187 23.85 15.17 -39.08
N TYR A 188 24.31 15.41 -37.86
CA TYR A 188 25.69 15.80 -37.56
C TYR A 188 26.68 14.72 -37.96
N LEU A 189 26.42 13.48 -37.59
CA LEU A 189 27.29 12.34 -37.92
C LEU A 189 27.48 12.16 -39.45
N TYR A 190 26.42 12.41 -40.23
CA TYR A 190 26.45 12.28 -41.68
C TYR A 190 26.65 13.61 -42.47
N GLY A 191 27.22 14.62 -41.81
CA GLY A 191 27.62 15.88 -42.46
C GLY A 191 26.48 16.81 -42.88
N GLY A 192 25.25 16.55 -42.35
CA GLY A 192 24.12 17.46 -42.53
C GLY A 192 24.27 18.75 -41.73
N ILE A 193 25.14 18.73 -40.72
CA ILE A 193 25.57 19.89 -39.94
C ILE A 193 27.10 19.88 -39.96
N SER A 194 27.73 20.99 -40.36
CA SER A 194 29.18 21.13 -40.40
C SER A 194 29.62 22.47 -39.83
N PHE A 195 30.68 22.40 -39.01
CA PHE A 195 31.30 23.59 -38.42
C PHE A 195 32.57 23.91 -39.20
N SER A 196 32.62 25.09 -39.84
CA SER A 196 33.76 25.58 -40.57
C SER A 196 34.24 26.92 -39.97
N GLY A 197 35.10 26.86 -38.99
CA GLY A 197 35.51 28.03 -38.20
C GLY A 197 34.33 28.64 -37.42
N ARG A 198 33.92 29.88 -37.76
CA ARG A 198 32.80 30.58 -37.13
C ARG A 198 31.43 30.30 -37.86
N ASP A 199 31.50 29.66 -39.02
CA ASP A 199 30.31 29.40 -39.82
C ASP A 199 29.72 28.01 -39.57
N VAL A 200 28.45 27.96 -39.17
CA VAL A 200 27.66 26.71 -39.04
C VAL A 200 26.82 26.54 -40.32
N ARG A 201 27.12 25.49 -41.05
CA ARG A 201 26.34 25.13 -42.26
C ARG A 201 25.39 23.97 -41.96
N VAL A 202 24.10 24.18 -42.20
CA VAL A 202 23.04 23.18 -41.98
C VAL A 202 22.37 22.87 -43.30
N SER A 203 22.24 21.60 -43.65
CA SER A 203 21.55 21.19 -44.90
C SER A 203 20.05 21.57 -44.84
N LYS A 204 19.41 21.77 -46.02
CA LYS A 204 18.00 22.12 -46.10
C LYS A 204 17.13 21.06 -45.42
N ALA A 205 17.43 19.79 -45.56
CA ALA A 205 16.67 18.69 -44.99
C ALA A 205 16.77 18.66 -43.45
N THR A 206 17.99 18.75 -42.91
CA THR A 206 18.24 18.82 -41.46
C THR A 206 17.53 20.02 -40.84
N ARG A 207 17.57 21.15 -41.52
CA ARG A 207 16.91 22.38 -41.06
C ARG A 207 15.41 22.22 -40.96
N ILE A 208 14.75 21.69 -42.01
CA ILE A 208 13.31 21.45 -41.98
C ILE A 208 12.94 20.46 -40.90
N GLN A 209 13.66 19.35 -40.78
CA GLN A 209 13.37 18.32 -39.76
C GLN A 209 13.53 18.89 -38.33
N ALA A 210 14.66 19.57 -38.05
CA ALA A 210 14.92 20.17 -36.74
C ALA A 210 13.88 21.24 -36.39
N ALA A 211 13.50 22.09 -37.37
CA ALA A 211 12.52 23.14 -37.19
C ALA A 211 11.11 22.56 -36.88
N ILE A 212 10.68 21.50 -37.61
CA ILE A 212 9.37 20.86 -37.36
C ILE A 212 9.35 20.22 -35.99
N LEU A 213 10.39 19.44 -35.62
CA LEU A 213 10.45 18.79 -34.32
C LEU A 213 10.54 19.79 -33.16
N ALA A 214 11.29 20.90 -33.34
CA ALA A 214 11.34 22.00 -32.38
C ALA A 214 9.96 22.70 -32.26
N THR A 215 9.24 22.87 -33.37
CA THR A 215 7.86 23.41 -33.36
C THR A 215 6.95 22.51 -32.51
N VAL A 216 6.95 21.20 -32.80
CA VAL A 216 6.12 20.24 -32.03
C VAL A 216 6.48 20.27 -30.56
N TYR A 217 7.76 20.25 -30.22
CA TYR A 217 8.22 20.32 -28.82
C TYR A 217 7.74 21.62 -28.12
N LEU A 218 7.86 22.78 -28.79
CA LEU A 218 7.42 24.06 -28.21
C LEU A 218 5.90 24.18 -28.08
N LEU A 219 5.13 23.58 -29.00
CA LEU A 219 3.67 23.50 -28.87
C LEU A 219 3.27 22.66 -27.64
N LEU A 220 3.97 21.55 -27.42
CA LEU A 220 3.77 20.71 -26.24
C LEU A 220 4.22 21.41 -24.95
N GLN A 221 5.32 22.18 -25.00
CA GLN A 221 5.73 23.04 -23.87
C GLN A 221 4.70 24.13 -23.55
N ALA A 222 4.09 24.73 -24.57
CA ALA A 222 3.00 25.68 -24.37
C ALA A 222 1.77 25.04 -23.72
N ALA A 223 1.42 23.82 -24.16
CA ALA A 223 0.36 23.02 -23.52
C ALA A 223 0.69 22.61 -22.08
N SER A 224 1.95 22.21 -21.82
CA SER A 224 2.41 21.89 -20.47
C SER A 224 2.29 23.10 -19.53
N LEU A 225 2.80 24.27 -19.92
CA LEU A 225 2.71 25.51 -19.15
C LEU A 225 1.26 25.94 -18.89
N TRP A 226 0.36 25.69 -19.87
CA TRP A 226 -1.06 25.95 -19.70
C TRP A 226 -1.71 25.00 -18.70
N LEU A 227 -1.36 23.71 -18.70
CA LEU A 227 -1.85 22.73 -17.73
C LEU A 227 -1.25 22.95 -16.34
N ASP A 228 0.01 23.38 -16.26
CA ASP A 228 0.73 23.61 -15.00
C ASP A 228 0.12 24.75 -14.15
N GLN A 229 -0.70 25.65 -14.74
CA GLN A 229 -1.46 26.63 -13.96
C GLN A 229 -2.45 25.96 -12.98
N TYR A 230 -3.10 24.88 -13.42
CA TYR A 230 -4.06 24.14 -12.58
C TYR A 230 -3.39 23.35 -11.45
N ARG A 231 -2.13 22.95 -11.66
CA ARG A 231 -1.34 22.29 -10.61
C ARG A 231 -1.04 23.21 -9.42
N SER A 232 -1.02 24.54 -9.63
CA SER A 232 -0.69 25.50 -8.57
C SER A 232 -1.60 25.39 -7.34
N VAL A 233 -2.80 24.82 -7.46
CA VAL A 233 -3.70 24.58 -6.31
C VAL A 233 -3.30 23.39 -5.44
N ASN A 234 -2.29 22.60 -5.89
CA ASN A 234 -1.76 21.43 -5.17
C ASN A 234 -0.26 21.59 -4.83
N ASP A 235 0.37 22.70 -5.25
CA ASP A 235 1.79 22.92 -4.96
C ASP A 235 1.99 23.35 -3.49
N PRO A 236 2.96 22.76 -2.76
CA PRO A 236 3.30 23.22 -1.41
C PRO A 236 4.07 24.54 -1.49
N ASN A 237 3.62 25.56 -0.78
CA ASN A 237 4.17 26.93 -0.83
C ASN A 237 4.89 27.38 0.46
N GLY A 238 5.32 26.45 1.29
CA GLY A 238 6.09 26.73 2.50
C GLY A 238 5.25 27.15 3.70
N LEU A 239 4.10 27.78 3.52
CA LEU A 239 3.11 28.05 4.57
C LEU A 239 2.02 26.97 4.59
N LEU A 240 1.45 26.69 3.43
CA LEU A 240 0.35 25.74 3.21
C LEU A 240 0.44 25.11 1.83
N THR A 241 -0.34 24.05 1.61
CA THR A 241 -0.57 23.49 0.27
C THR A 241 -1.66 24.27 -0.45
N GLY A 242 -1.42 24.64 -1.71
CA GLY A 242 -2.37 25.35 -2.57
C GLY A 242 -1.87 26.68 -3.13
N ALA A 243 -2.62 27.27 -4.03
CA ALA A 243 -2.28 28.54 -4.65
C ALA A 243 -2.50 29.69 -3.66
N MET A 244 -1.43 30.37 -3.29
CA MET A 244 -1.40 31.53 -2.42
C MET A 244 -1.50 32.84 -3.22
N PHE A 245 -1.54 34.00 -2.56
CA PHE A 245 -1.62 35.31 -3.21
C PHE A 245 -0.57 35.49 -4.33
N GLN A 246 0.69 35.11 -4.04
CA GLN A 246 1.77 35.15 -5.03
C GLN A 246 1.45 34.32 -6.26
N ASP A 247 0.89 33.10 -6.07
CA ASP A 247 0.60 32.20 -7.17
C ASP A 247 -0.50 32.74 -8.07
N VAL A 248 -1.58 33.22 -7.47
CA VAL A 248 -2.73 33.76 -8.20
C VAL A 248 -2.35 35.05 -8.97
N HIS A 249 -1.52 35.92 -8.38
CA HIS A 249 -1.21 37.22 -8.97
C HIS A 249 0.09 37.26 -9.79
N ALA A 250 0.99 36.29 -9.63
CA ALA A 250 2.27 36.30 -10.35
C ALA A 250 2.56 34.98 -11.09
N VAL A 251 2.45 33.80 -10.42
CA VAL A 251 2.85 32.52 -11.01
C VAL A 251 1.89 32.07 -12.10
N ILE A 252 0.58 32.06 -11.83
CA ILE A 252 -0.45 31.64 -12.80
C ILE A 252 -0.45 32.55 -14.04
N PRO A 253 -0.53 33.89 -13.91
CA PRO A 253 -0.38 34.78 -15.08
C PRO A 253 0.95 34.64 -15.80
N GLY A 254 2.05 34.40 -15.06
CA GLY A 254 3.37 34.14 -15.62
C GLY A 254 3.39 32.88 -16.48
N LYS A 255 2.81 31.77 -16.00
CA LYS A 255 2.66 30.51 -16.77
C LYS A 255 1.84 30.72 -18.05
N GLN A 256 0.74 31.47 -17.98
CA GLN A 256 -0.10 31.83 -19.15
C GLN A 256 0.66 32.65 -20.21
N ILE A 257 1.40 33.67 -19.77
CA ILE A 257 2.23 34.50 -20.66
C ILE A 257 3.33 33.66 -21.30
N LEU A 258 4.03 32.81 -20.52
CA LEU A 258 5.07 31.93 -21.03
C LEU A 258 4.52 30.92 -22.05
N ALA A 259 3.31 30.39 -21.84
CA ALA A 259 2.63 29.53 -22.80
C ALA A 259 2.37 30.25 -24.10
N GLY A 260 1.90 31.52 -24.06
CA GLY A 260 1.73 32.37 -25.22
C GLY A 260 3.05 32.66 -25.96
N ILE A 261 4.14 32.95 -25.24
CA ILE A 261 5.48 33.14 -25.81
C ILE A 261 5.98 31.87 -26.49
N ALA A 262 5.83 30.69 -25.83
CA ALA A 262 6.21 29.40 -26.40
C ALA A 262 5.47 29.10 -27.70
N LEU A 263 4.16 29.43 -27.77
CA LEU A 263 3.35 29.30 -28.98
C LEU A 263 3.87 30.20 -30.12
N ILE A 264 4.20 31.47 -29.83
CA ILE A 264 4.78 32.40 -30.83
C ILE A 264 6.12 31.85 -31.37
N ILE A 265 6.98 31.34 -30.48
CA ILE A 265 8.27 30.78 -30.89
C ILE A 265 8.09 29.50 -31.71
N ALA A 266 7.12 28.65 -31.37
CA ALA A 266 6.75 27.49 -32.18
C ALA A 266 6.39 27.90 -33.62
N VAL A 267 5.59 28.95 -33.79
CA VAL A 267 5.26 29.52 -35.11
C VAL A 267 6.52 30.05 -35.81
N LEU A 268 7.44 30.73 -35.13
CA LEU A 268 8.72 31.19 -35.70
C LEU A 268 9.59 30.02 -36.18
N PHE A 269 9.65 28.91 -35.46
CA PHE A 269 10.35 27.70 -35.92
C PHE A 269 9.65 27.11 -37.15
N LEU A 270 8.33 27.06 -37.18
CA LEU A 270 7.58 26.60 -38.35
C LEU A 270 7.87 27.44 -39.60
N ILE A 271 7.85 28.77 -39.46
CA ILE A 271 8.23 29.70 -40.56
C ILE A 271 9.69 29.46 -40.99
N THR A 272 10.60 29.19 -40.07
CA THR A 272 12.02 28.91 -40.32
C THR A 272 12.20 27.60 -41.13
N ALA A 273 11.33 26.61 -40.96
CA ALA A 273 11.36 25.39 -41.78
C ALA A 273 11.28 25.73 -43.29
N PHE A 274 10.47 26.74 -43.66
CA PHE A 274 10.25 27.15 -45.06
C PHE A 274 11.26 28.22 -45.51
N THR A 275 11.51 29.25 -44.67
CA THR A 275 12.31 30.42 -45.05
C THR A 275 13.81 30.26 -44.82
N GLY A 276 14.23 29.44 -43.91
CA GLY A 276 15.62 29.20 -43.54
C GLY A 276 16.27 30.25 -42.64
N LYS A 277 15.51 31.20 -42.12
CA LYS A 277 16.04 32.31 -41.32
C LYS A 277 16.05 31.95 -39.83
N TRP A 278 17.16 31.37 -39.33
CA TRP A 278 17.34 30.93 -37.94
C TRP A 278 17.48 32.02 -36.89
N ARG A 279 17.80 33.25 -37.29
CA ARG A 279 18.04 34.36 -36.37
C ARG A 279 16.84 34.65 -35.46
N LEU A 280 15.63 34.65 -36.00
CA LEU A 280 14.41 34.94 -35.26
C LEU A 280 14.05 33.89 -34.20
N PRO A 281 13.95 32.57 -34.53
CA PRO A 281 13.67 31.57 -33.51
C PRO A 281 14.78 31.43 -32.47
N VAL A 282 16.06 31.62 -32.82
CA VAL A 282 17.18 31.59 -31.83
C VAL A 282 17.07 32.78 -30.86
N ILE A 283 16.78 33.97 -31.34
CA ILE A 283 16.56 35.14 -30.49
C ILE A 283 15.29 34.92 -29.65
N GLY A 284 14.21 34.42 -30.26
CA GLY A 284 12.98 34.07 -29.56
C GLY A 284 13.22 33.07 -28.42
N THR A 285 13.98 31.99 -28.67
CA THR A 285 14.31 31.00 -27.63
C THR A 285 15.15 31.64 -26.52
N ALA A 286 16.12 32.49 -26.86
CA ALA A 286 16.91 33.20 -25.84
C ALA A 286 16.01 34.13 -25.00
N LEU A 287 15.12 34.87 -25.62
CA LEU A 287 14.14 35.69 -24.90
C LEU A 287 13.18 34.87 -24.05
N PHE A 288 12.74 33.70 -24.55
CA PHE A 288 11.92 32.78 -23.75
C PHE A 288 12.65 32.32 -22.45
N LEU A 289 13.94 31.95 -22.56
CA LEU A 289 14.73 31.58 -21.38
C LEU A 289 14.85 32.74 -20.39
N VAL A 290 15.08 33.98 -20.89
CA VAL A 290 15.12 35.16 -20.02
C VAL A 290 13.73 35.41 -19.41
N SER A 291 12.67 35.35 -20.22
CA SER A 291 11.28 35.51 -19.74
C SER A 291 10.92 34.44 -18.71
N SER A 292 11.37 33.17 -18.88
CA SER A 292 11.13 32.10 -17.93
C SER A 292 11.80 32.38 -16.58
N ILE A 293 13.00 32.96 -16.58
CA ILE A 293 13.69 33.37 -15.34
C ILE A 293 12.93 34.55 -14.69
N VAL A 294 12.58 35.56 -15.48
CA VAL A 294 11.93 36.77 -14.97
C VAL A 294 10.52 36.46 -14.44
N LEU A 295 9.68 35.80 -15.27
CA LEU A 295 8.27 35.51 -14.91
C LEU A 295 8.12 34.28 -14.02
N GLY A 296 9.04 33.30 -14.10
CA GLY A 296 8.99 32.09 -13.28
C GLY A 296 9.65 32.24 -11.91
N MET A 297 10.60 33.16 -11.73
CA MET A 297 11.33 33.34 -10.46
C MET A 297 11.36 34.80 -10.00
N GLY A 298 11.79 35.73 -10.87
CA GLY A 298 12.06 37.12 -10.49
C GLY A 298 10.81 37.91 -10.11
N TYR A 299 9.74 37.82 -10.91
CA TYR A 299 8.48 38.49 -10.65
C TYR A 299 7.73 37.89 -9.44
N PRO A 300 7.55 36.58 -9.32
CA PRO A 300 6.98 36.00 -8.11
C PRO A 300 7.78 36.38 -6.84
N TRP A 301 9.11 36.29 -6.88
CA TRP A 301 9.95 36.73 -5.76
C TRP A 301 9.72 38.19 -5.37
N ALA A 302 9.61 39.09 -6.35
CA ALA A 302 9.35 40.49 -6.09
C ALA A 302 7.97 40.73 -5.47
N VAL A 303 6.93 40.02 -5.95
CA VAL A 303 5.59 40.07 -5.33
C VAL A 303 5.63 39.56 -3.90
N GLN A 304 6.27 38.43 -3.64
CA GLN A 304 6.40 37.89 -2.29
C GLN A 304 7.14 38.83 -1.37
N GLN A 305 8.30 39.36 -1.81
CA GLN A 305 9.17 40.17 -0.96
C GLN A 305 8.60 41.55 -0.64
N PHE A 306 7.97 42.20 -1.63
CA PHE A 306 7.59 43.61 -1.50
C PHE A 306 6.08 43.82 -1.31
N GLN A 307 5.26 42.87 -1.66
CA GLN A 307 3.81 42.98 -1.53
C GLN A 307 3.25 42.05 -0.45
N VAL A 308 3.58 40.75 -0.49
CA VAL A 308 3.01 39.76 0.43
C VAL A 308 3.59 39.90 1.82
N ARG A 309 4.92 39.78 1.98
CA ARG A 309 5.58 39.79 3.31
C ARG A 309 5.22 40.97 4.22
N PRO A 310 5.05 42.21 3.73
CA PRO A 310 4.67 43.32 4.60
C PRO A 310 3.26 43.24 5.18
N ASP A 311 2.33 42.52 4.51
CA ASP A 311 0.93 42.40 4.90
C ASP A 311 0.40 40.98 4.68
N GLU A 312 1.23 39.97 5.02
CA GLU A 312 1.02 38.55 4.70
C GLU A 312 -0.28 38.03 5.30
N LYS A 313 -0.53 38.28 6.60
CA LYS A 313 -1.73 37.81 7.29
C LYS A 313 -3.03 38.27 6.58
N SER A 314 -3.07 39.51 6.08
CA SER A 314 -4.26 40.03 5.42
C SER A 314 -4.44 39.52 3.99
N LEU A 315 -3.32 39.47 3.24
CA LEU A 315 -3.38 39.06 1.83
C LEU A 315 -3.56 37.54 1.65
N GLU A 316 -3.08 36.74 2.60
CA GLU A 316 -3.20 35.29 2.54
C GLU A 316 -4.46 34.76 3.23
N SER A 317 -5.20 35.56 3.97
CA SER A 317 -6.40 35.14 4.74
C SER A 317 -7.40 34.32 3.89
N GLU A 318 -7.76 34.81 2.70
CA GLU A 318 -8.70 34.12 1.80
C GLU A 318 -8.16 32.74 1.35
N TYR A 319 -6.86 32.63 1.10
CA TYR A 319 -6.22 31.37 0.65
C TYR A 319 -6.07 30.39 1.81
N ILE A 320 -5.84 30.89 3.02
CA ILE A 320 -5.84 30.10 4.25
C ILE A 320 -7.25 29.51 4.49
N GLU A 321 -8.31 30.30 4.36
CA GLU A 321 -9.69 29.81 4.46
C GLU A 321 -9.99 28.70 3.44
N ARG A 322 -9.52 28.86 2.19
CA ARG A 322 -9.65 27.82 1.14
C ARG A 322 -8.92 26.52 1.52
N ASN A 323 -7.70 26.63 2.03
CA ASN A 323 -6.92 25.47 2.48
C ASN A 323 -7.58 24.79 3.70
N ILE A 324 -8.05 25.55 4.68
CA ILE A 324 -8.76 24.99 5.86
C ILE A 324 -9.99 24.20 5.40
N SER A 325 -10.84 24.80 4.57
CA SER A 325 -12.07 24.15 4.10
C SER A 325 -11.77 22.89 3.30
N ALA A 326 -10.85 22.97 2.33
CA ALA A 326 -10.49 21.86 1.47
C ALA A 326 -9.81 20.72 2.25
N THR A 327 -8.93 21.05 3.21
CA THR A 327 -8.27 20.02 4.03
C THR A 327 -9.27 19.31 4.92
N ARG A 328 -10.17 20.04 5.57
CA ARG A 328 -11.21 19.43 6.42
C ARG A 328 -12.12 18.52 5.62
N GLU A 329 -12.57 18.95 4.44
CA GLU A 329 -13.38 18.12 3.52
C GLU A 329 -12.62 16.90 3.03
N ALA A 330 -11.37 17.06 2.57
CA ALA A 330 -10.56 15.99 2.00
C ALA A 330 -10.19 14.89 3.00
N PHE A 331 -10.07 15.20 4.29
CA PHE A 331 -9.82 14.25 5.37
C PHE A 331 -11.08 13.82 6.14
N GLY A 332 -12.28 14.28 5.71
CA GLY A 332 -13.55 13.89 6.33
C GLY A 332 -13.68 14.36 7.78
N VAL A 333 -13.25 15.60 8.05
CA VAL A 333 -13.36 16.24 9.38
C VAL A 333 -14.11 17.58 9.32
N ASP A 334 -14.80 17.84 8.22
CA ASP A 334 -15.58 19.06 8.01
C ASP A 334 -16.87 19.10 8.85
N ASP A 335 -17.45 17.94 9.15
CA ASP A 335 -18.67 17.75 9.93
C ASP A 335 -18.42 17.48 11.43
N VAL A 336 -17.18 17.59 11.91
CA VAL A 336 -16.82 17.42 13.33
C VAL A 336 -17.59 18.41 14.19
N LYS A 337 -18.33 17.88 15.17
CA LYS A 337 -19.06 18.68 16.16
C LYS A 337 -18.10 19.19 17.23
N VAL A 338 -18.11 20.48 17.46
CA VAL A 338 -17.35 21.12 18.51
C VAL A 338 -18.27 21.43 19.71
N GLU A 339 -18.02 20.77 20.84
CA GLU A 339 -18.74 20.99 22.08
C GLU A 339 -17.83 21.66 23.10
N ARG A 340 -18.29 22.76 23.67
CA ARG A 340 -17.56 23.43 24.76
C ARG A 340 -17.84 22.70 26.05
N TYR A 341 -16.78 22.37 26.75
CA TYR A 341 -16.81 21.68 28.03
C TYR A 341 -16.14 22.54 29.11
N ASP A 342 -16.89 22.89 30.14
CA ASP A 342 -16.33 23.56 31.32
C ASP A 342 -15.79 22.49 32.26
N ALA A 343 -14.47 22.28 32.24
CA ALA A 343 -13.77 21.31 33.10
C ALA A 343 -13.81 21.71 34.57
N VAL A 344 -14.97 21.61 35.18
CA VAL A 344 -15.14 21.88 36.61
C VAL A 344 -15.06 20.59 37.39
N THR A 345 -14.16 20.51 38.38
CA THR A 345 -14.00 19.37 39.27
C THR A 345 -14.83 19.54 40.53
N ASP A 346 -16.13 19.49 40.43
CA ASP A 346 -17.08 19.52 41.53
C ASP A 346 -17.82 18.20 41.74
N ALA A 347 -17.14 17.10 41.50
CA ALA A 347 -17.69 15.77 41.67
C ALA A 347 -18.17 15.55 43.11
N GLU A 348 -19.48 15.31 43.29
CA GLU A 348 -20.04 14.97 44.60
C GLU A 348 -19.50 13.60 45.07
N PRO A 349 -19.35 13.40 46.38
CA PRO A 349 -18.98 12.11 46.94
C PRO A 349 -19.97 11.03 46.48
N GLY A 350 -19.44 9.99 45.78
CA GLY A 350 -20.26 8.91 45.23
C GLY A 350 -20.80 9.11 43.79
N ALA A 351 -20.46 10.20 43.11
CA ALA A 351 -20.87 10.45 41.72
C ALA A 351 -20.49 9.29 40.76
N LEU A 352 -19.29 8.76 40.90
CA LEU A 352 -18.83 7.61 40.12
C LEU A 352 -19.67 6.33 40.32
N ARG A 353 -20.27 6.15 41.52
CA ARG A 353 -21.18 5.02 41.78
C ARG A 353 -22.52 5.20 41.10
N ASN A 354 -22.93 6.43 40.89
CA ASN A 354 -24.19 6.75 40.19
C ASN A 354 -24.03 6.67 38.67
N ASP A 355 -22.78 6.71 38.18
CA ASP A 355 -22.42 6.54 36.77
C ASP A 355 -21.76 5.18 36.55
N ALA A 356 -22.45 4.12 36.96
CA ALA A 356 -21.97 2.74 36.88
C ALA A 356 -21.72 2.28 35.44
N VAL A 357 -22.47 2.81 34.48
CA VAL A 357 -22.30 2.46 33.05
C VAL A 357 -20.96 2.99 32.51
N ALA A 358 -20.59 4.24 32.86
CA ALA A 358 -19.31 4.78 32.41
C ALA A 358 -18.12 4.10 33.09
N THR A 359 -18.26 3.72 34.39
CA THR A 359 -17.16 3.13 35.15
C THR A 359 -17.01 1.62 34.93
N SER A 360 -18.09 0.89 34.61
CA SER A 360 -18.04 -0.57 34.38
C SER A 360 -17.28 -0.96 33.10
N ASN A 361 -17.27 -0.09 32.09
CA ASN A 361 -16.65 -0.38 30.79
C ASN A 361 -15.25 0.21 30.63
N ILE A 362 -14.70 0.86 31.67
CA ILE A 362 -13.32 1.36 31.62
C ILE A 362 -12.35 0.19 31.54
N ARG A 363 -11.63 0.10 30.43
CA ARG A 363 -10.62 -0.94 30.22
C ARG A 363 -9.44 -0.71 31.17
N ILE A 364 -9.04 -1.76 31.89
CA ILE A 364 -7.85 -1.81 32.75
C ILE A 364 -6.72 -2.66 32.17
N MET A 365 -7.04 -3.48 31.15
CA MET A 365 -6.07 -4.31 30.44
C MET A 365 -5.46 -3.52 29.27
N ASP A 366 -4.17 -3.20 29.36
CA ASP A 366 -3.42 -2.57 28.27
C ASP A 366 -2.98 -3.63 27.26
N PRO A 367 -3.35 -3.50 25.95
CA PRO A 367 -3.08 -4.52 24.93
C PRO A 367 -1.60 -4.83 24.73
N GLU A 368 -0.71 -3.83 24.83
CA GLU A 368 0.73 -4.00 24.66
C GLU A 368 1.36 -4.70 25.88
N ILE A 369 0.97 -4.28 27.08
CA ILE A 369 1.52 -4.85 28.31
C ILE A 369 1.05 -6.29 28.52
N ILE A 370 -0.27 -6.54 28.30
CA ILE A 370 -0.89 -7.83 28.57
C ILE A 370 -0.54 -8.91 27.53
N SER A 371 -0.04 -8.53 26.34
CA SER A 371 0.38 -9.48 25.31
C SER A 371 1.40 -10.48 25.82
N LYS A 372 2.36 -10.04 26.62
CA LYS A 372 3.35 -10.93 27.25
C LYS A 372 2.73 -11.92 28.23
N THR A 373 1.67 -11.55 28.92
CA THR A 373 0.90 -12.41 29.81
C THR A 373 0.11 -13.46 29.02
N PHE A 374 -0.51 -13.05 27.88
CA PHE A 374 -1.14 -13.99 26.95
C PHE A 374 -0.14 -15.03 26.44
N ALA A 375 1.06 -14.60 26.03
CA ALA A 375 2.11 -15.50 25.61
C ALA A 375 2.54 -16.45 26.76
N GLN A 376 2.63 -15.95 27.98
CA GLN A 376 3.03 -16.78 29.13
C GLN A 376 1.98 -17.81 29.53
N LEU A 377 0.70 -17.47 29.50
CA LEU A 377 -0.39 -18.35 29.97
C LEU A 377 -0.93 -19.24 28.86
N GLU A 378 -1.05 -18.72 27.62
CA GLU A 378 -1.83 -19.30 26.53
C GLU A 378 -0.99 -19.74 25.31
N GLN A 379 0.32 -19.49 25.27
CA GLN A 379 1.16 -19.91 24.14
C GLN A 379 1.26 -21.44 24.04
N SER A 380 1.20 -22.16 25.16
CA SER A 380 1.24 -23.60 25.26
C SER A 380 2.53 -24.23 24.70
N LYS A 381 2.87 -24.04 23.44
CA LYS A 381 4.04 -24.59 22.73
C LYS A 381 4.83 -23.49 22.01
N GLN A 382 6.13 -23.74 21.77
CA GLN A 382 7.05 -22.79 21.13
C GLN A 382 6.75 -22.50 19.65
N TYR A 383 5.92 -23.31 19.00
CA TYR A 383 5.49 -23.12 17.63
C TYR A 383 4.21 -22.26 17.52
N TYR A 384 3.68 -21.77 18.62
CA TYR A 384 2.65 -20.74 18.65
C TYR A 384 3.24 -19.38 19.06
N THR A 385 2.61 -18.31 18.63
CA THR A 385 3.01 -16.95 18.98
C THR A 385 1.79 -16.02 19.05
N PHE A 386 1.91 -14.99 19.87
CA PHE A 386 0.98 -13.87 19.92
C PHE A 386 1.64 -12.61 19.37
N PRO A 387 0.85 -11.62 18.87
CA PRO A 387 1.37 -10.34 18.44
C PRO A 387 1.89 -9.52 19.65
N ASP A 388 2.76 -8.52 19.40
CA ASP A 388 3.32 -7.67 20.44
C ASP A 388 2.26 -6.77 21.11
N SER A 389 1.21 -6.40 20.39
CA SER A 389 0.02 -5.71 20.89
C SER A 389 -1.24 -6.49 20.52
N LEU A 390 -2.14 -6.68 21.50
CA LEU A 390 -3.40 -7.39 21.31
C LEU A 390 -4.44 -6.50 20.65
N ASN A 391 -5.42 -7.11 20.00
CA ASN A 391 -6.59 -6.40 19.50
C ASN A 391 -7.55 -6.04 20.62
N VAL A 392 -8.28 -4.95 20.44
CA VAL A 392 -9.41 -4.57 21.27
C VAL A 392 -10.67 -4.76 20.46
N ASP A 393 -11.65 -5.45 21.01
CA ASP A 393 -12.93 -5.72 20.35
C ASP A 393 -14.06 -5.71 21.39
N ARG A 394 -15.28 -5.99 20.97
CA ARG A 394 -16.45 -6.09 21.83
C ARG A 394 -17.27 -7.34 21.45
N TYR A 395 -17.77 -7.99 22.45
CA TYR A 395 -18.67 -9.14 22.29
C TYR A 395 -19.93 -8.94 23.15
N VAL A 396 -21.02 -9.55 22.74
CA VAL A 396 -22.24 -9.60 23.53
C VAL A 396 -22.21 -10.84 24.40
N ILE A 397 -21.89 -10.71 25.69
CA ILE A 397 -21.79 -11.80 26.66
C ILE A 397 -22.96 -11.67 27.64
N ASP A 398 -23.75 -12.72 27.77
CA ASP A 398 -24.91 -12.76 28.70
C ASP A 398 -25.89 -11.57 28.52
N GLY A 399 -25.96 -11.03 27.30
CA GLY A 399 -26.83 -9.91 26.93
C GLY A 399 -26.27 -8.52 27.23
N ALA A 400 -25.02 -8.41 27.68
CA ALA A 400 -24.29 -7.16 27.85
C ALA A 400 -23.16 -7.04 26.79
N VAL A 401 -22.83 -5.81 26.40
CA VAL A 401 -21.67 -5.52 25.54
C VAL A 401 -20.46 -5.41 26.45
N GLU A 402 -19.48 -6.27 26.24
CA GLU A 402 -18.22 -6.32 27.01
C GLU A 402 -17.04 -5.96 26.12
N ASP A 403 -16.22 -4.99 26.55
CA ASP A 403 -14.96 -4.68 25.89
C ASP A 403 -13.93 -5.78 26.21
N THR A 404 -13.25 -6.25 25.18
CA THR A 404 -12.33 -7.38 25.28
C THR A 404 -10.96 -7.03 24.71
N VAL A 405 -9.93 -7.73 25.19
CA VAL A 405 -8.61 -7.82 24.55
C VAL A 405 -8.47 -9.22 23.98
N SER A 406 -8.08 -9.31 22.70
CA SER A 406 -8.05 -10.60 22.01
C SER A 406 -6.86 -10.71 21.06
N ALA A 407 -6.45 -11.93 20.77
CA ALA A 407 -5.47 -12.23 19.75
C ALA A 407 -5.64 -13.64 19.21
N VAL A 408 -5.29 -13.82 17.95
CA VAL A 408 -5.13 -15.13 17.33
C VAL A 408 -3.83 -15.75 17.82
N ARG A 409 -3.87 -17.03 18.22
CA ARG A 409 -2.68 -17.83 18.47
C ARG A 409 -2.13 -18.29 17.13
N ASP A 410 -1.20 -17.50 16.58
CA ASP A 410 -0.63 -17.72 15.25
C ASP A 410 0.53 -18.72 15.27
N ILE A 411 0.90 -19.25 14.12
CA ILE A 411 1.97 -20.24 14.02
C ILE A 411 3.36 -19.59 13.92
N ASN A 412 4.36 -20.17 14.57
CA ASN A 412 5.76 -19.77 14.49
C ASN A 412 6.65 -20.99 14.18
N ILE A 413 7.06 -21.11 12.95
CA ILE A 413 7.89 -22.22 12.47
C ILE A 413 9.41 -21.94 12.53
N THR A 414 9.84 -20.84 13.13
CA THR A 414 11.26 -20.41 13.12
C THR A 414 12.20 -21.48 13.67
N ASN A 415 11.76 -22.22 14.68
CA ASN A 415 12.55 -23.27 15.35
C ASN A 415 12.26 -24.67 14.79
N GLN A 416 11.42 -24.81 13.76
CA GLN A 416 11.12 -26.11 13.17
C GLN A 416 12.18 -26.52 12.16
N GLU A 417 12.74 -27.71 12.29
CA GLU A 417 13.74 -28.25 11.39
C GLU A 417 13.11 -29.16 10.33
N GLY A 418 13.69 -29.14 9.14
CA GLY A 418 13.29 -29.97 8.01
C GLY A 418 12.11 -29.39 7.22
N TRP A 419 12.14 -29.64 5.91
CA TRP A 419 11.10 -29.19 4.99
C TRP A 419 9.73 -29.81 5.32
N TYR A 420 9.71 -31.10 5.63
CA TYR A 420 8.49 -31.84 5.92
C TYR A 420 7.71 -31.20 7.08
N ASN A 421 8.37 -30.97 8.19
CA ASN A 421 7.75 -30.38 9.37
C ASN A 421 7.24 -28.96 9.07
N ARG A 422 8.08 -28.10 8.49
CA ARG A 422 7.70 -26.69 8.22
C ARG A 422 6.60 -26.52 7.18
N THR A 423 6.43 -27.51 6.28
CA THR A 423 5.54 -27.36 5.13
C THR A 423 4.28 -28.20 5.21
N LEU A 424 4.33 -29.37 5.86
CA LEU A 424 3.25 -30.35 5.86
C LEU A 424 2.68 -30.63 7.26
N VAL A 425 3.46 -30.43 8.32
CA VAL A 425 3.04 -30.75 9.70
C VAL A 425 2.56 -29.49 10.42
N TYR A 426 3.43 -28.49 10.57
CA TYR A 426 3.12 -27.25 11.27
C TYR A 426 2.52 -26.23 10.29
N THR A 427 1.25 -26.45 9.92
CA THR A 427 0.59 -25.72 8.82
C THR A 427 -0.25 -24.54 9.26
N HIS A 428 -0.72 -24.50 10.51
CA HIS A 428 -1.67 -23.49 11.00
C HIS A 428 -1.46 -23.16 12.48
N GLY A 429 -1.96 -21.99 12.89
CA GLY A 429 -2.16 -21.58 14.26
C GLY A 429 -3.48 -22.14 14.82
N TYR A 430 -3.80 -21.86 16.10
CA TYR A 430 -4.96 -22.47 16.74
C TYR A 430 -5.69 -21.52 17.69
N GLY A 431 -6.92 -21.18 17.37
CA GLY A 431 -7.84 -20.46 18.21
C GLY A 431 -7.61 -18.94 18.27
N LEU A 432 -8.64 -18.27 18.74
CA LEU A 432 -8.61 -16.87 19.17
C LEU A 432 -8.73 -16.89 20.70
N VAL A 433 -7.79 -16.26 21.39
CA VAL A 433 -7.81 -16.07 22.84
C VAL A 433 -8.38 -14.69 23.13
N ALA A 434 -9.35 -14.61 24.04
CA ALA A 434 -9.99 -13.35 24.43
C ALA A 434 -10.14 -13.26 25.95
N ALA A 435 -9.94 -12.07 26.50
CA ALA A 435 -10.15 -11.77 27.91
C ALA A 435 -10.99 -10.49 28.08
N TYR A 436 -11.66 -10.35 29.23
CA TYR A 436 -12.35 -9.11 29.57
C TYR A 436 -11.36 -7.95 29.68
N GLY A 437 -11.66 -6.84 29.06
CA GLY A 437 -10.81 -5.64 29.11
C GLY A 437 -10.82 -4.93 30.46
N ASN A 438 -11.85 -5.15 31.29
CA ASN A 438 -12.14 -4.44 32.54
C ASN A 438 -12.07 -5.33 33.81
N GLN A 439 -11.69 -6.61 33.70
CA GLN A 439 -11.68 -7.55 34.80
C GLN A 439 -10.30 -8.18 34.99
N ARG A 440 -9.99 -8.52 36.24
CA ARG A 440 -8.81 -9.30 36.65
C ARG A 440 -9.15 -10.34 37.71
N SER A 441 -8.45 -11.44 37.71
CA SER A 441 -8.51 -12.42 38.77
C SER A 441 -7.95 -11.86 40.09
N PRO A 442 -8.21 -12.50 41.25
CA PRO A 442 -7.58 -12.13 42.51
C PRO A 442 -6.05 -12.14 42.48
N GLY A 443 -5.45 -12.94 41.62
CA GLY A 443 -4.00 -13.01 41.39
C GLY A 443 -3.46 -11.90 40.49
N GLY A 444 -4.33 -11.09 39.84
CA GLY A 444 -3.95 -10.05 38.91
C GLY A 444 -3.89 -10.50 37.45
N GLU A 445 -4.20 -11.75 37.15
CA GLU A 445 -4.22 -12.33 35.82
C GLU A 445 -5.47 -11.91 35.03
N PRO A 446 -5.45 -11.92 33.67
CA PRO A 446 -6.64 -11.69 32.86
C PRO A 446 -7.75 -12.70 33.15
N VAL A 447 -9.00 -12.27 33.12
CA VAL A 447 -10.17 -13.16 33.15
C VAL A 447 -10.49 -13.50 31.70
N PHE A 448 -10.21 -14.75 31.30
CA PHE A 448 -10.42 -15.17 29.93
C PHE A 448 -11.90 -15.40 29.61
N LEU A 449 -12.32 -14.96 28.44
CA LEU A 449 -13.61 -15.24 27.80
C LEU A 449 -13.54 -16.46 26.90
N GLU A 450 -12.38 -16.63 26.26
CA GLU A 450 -12.05 -17.73 25.38
C GLU A 450 -10.57 -18.05 25.53
N SER A 451 -10.23 -19.31 25.81
CA SER A 451 -8.85 -19.72 26.07
C SER A 451 -8.67 -21.21 25.84
N GLY A 452 -7.45 -21.71 26.12
CA GLY A 452 -7.12 -23.12 26.09
C GLY A 452 -6.86 -23.68 24.69
N ILE A 453 -6.54 -25.00 24.68
CA ILE A 453 -6.41 -25.84 23.49
C ILE A 453 -6.91 -27.22 23.87
N PRO A 454 -8.03 -27.72 23.31
CA PRO A 454 -8.96 -27.03 22.40
C PRO A 454 -9.54 -25.75 23.00
N THR A 455 -9.97 -24.81 22.12
CA THR A 455 -10.57 -23.56 22.59
C THR A 455 -11.88 -23.81 23.31
N SER A 456 -12.08 -23.14 24.44
CA SER A 456 -13.31 -23.19 25.21
C SER A 456 -13.59 -21.84 25.85
N GLY A 457 -14.87 -21.48 25.93
CA GLY A 457 -15.23 -20.21 26.53
C GLY A 457 -16.65 -19.77 26.20
N LYS A 458 -16.85 -18.45 26.20
CA LYS A 458 -18.17 -17.82 26.02
C LYS A 458 -18.43 -17.30 24.61
N LEU A 459 -17.48 -17.43 23.68
CA LEU A 459 -17.65 -16.97 22.30
C LEU A 459 -18.43 -17.97 21.42
N GLY A 460 -18.79 -19.12 21.97
CA GLY A 460 -19.50 -20.16 21.24
C GLY A 460 -18.59 -21.09 20.43
N GLU A 461 -19.20 -22.04 19.71
CA GLU A 461 -18.42 -22.95 18.86
C GLU A 461 -17.99 -22.25 17.57
N PHE A 462 -16.71 -22.35 17.23
CA PHE A 462 -16.15 -21.80 15.98
C PHE A 462 -15.01 -22.67 15.45
N GLU A 463 -14.67 -22.53 14.15
CA GLU A 463 -13.49 -23.18 13.55
C GLU A 463 -12.20 -22.52 14.08
N PRO A 464 -11.39 -23.23 14.88
CA PRO A 464 -10.24 -22.64 15.56
C PRO A 464 -8.96 -22.61 14.73
N ARG A 465 -8.87 -23.38 13.63
CA ARG A 465 -7.64 -23.51 12.85
C ARG A 465 -7.38 -22.27 12.03
N VAL A 466 -6.18 -21.69 12.18
CA VAL A 466 -5.77 -20.44 11.53
C VAL A 466 -4.70 -20.74 10.49
N TYR A 467 -5.13 -21.04 9.28
CA TYR A 467 -4.22 -21.23 8.14
C TYR A 467 -3.75 -19.91 7.53
N PHE A 468 -4.52 -18.84 7.69
CA PHE A 468 -4.22 -17.51 7.18
C PHE A 468 -4.08 -16.54 8.34
N GLY A 469 -2.83 -16.24 8.72
CA GLY A 469 -2.47 -15.40 9.85
C GLY A 469 -1.33 -14.45 9.50
N MET A 470 -1.05 -13.52 10.41
CA MET A 470 -0.05 -12.47 10.22
C MET A 470 1.39 -13.00 10.13
N ASN A 471 1.68 -14.12 10.85
CA ASN A 471 3.00 -14.74 10.92
C ASN A 471 3.07 -16.06 10.14
N SER A 472 2.04 -16.37 9.35
CA SER A 472 2.01 -17.61 8.56
C SER A 472 3.23 -17.74 7.64
N PRO A 473 3.79 -18.95 7.47
CA PRO A 473 4.95 -19.16 6.58
C PRO A 473 4.63 -18.83 5.12
N GLU A 474 5.68 -18.60 4.32
CA GLU A 474 5.60 -18.24 2.90
C GLU A 474 4.66 -19.16 2.11
N TYR A 475 4.75 -20.48 2.37
CA TYR A 475 3.79 -21.44 1.87
C TYR A 475 3.67 -22.65 2.81
N SER A 476 2.54 -23.37 2.73
CA SER A 476 2.31 -24.68 3.32
C SER A 476 1.56 -25.57 2.33
N ILE A 477 1.71 -26.87 2.45
CA ILE A 477 0.98 -27.84 1.64
C ILE A 477 0.06 -28.63 2.58
N VAL A 478 -1.22 -28.52 2.33
CA VAL A 478 -2.28 -29.04 3.21
C VAL A 478 -3.24 -29.97 2.46
N GLY A 479 -4.07 -30.68 3.20
CA GLY A 479 -5.11 -31.56 2.64
C GLY A 479 -4.55 -32.73 1.86
N GLY A 480 -5.37 -33.28 0.98
CA GLY A 480 -5.05 -34.41 0.11
C GLY A 480 -5.62 -35.74 0.59
N GLU A 481 -5.81 -36.68 -0.34
CA GLU A 481 -6.32 -38.02 -0.05
C GLU A 481 -5.23 -38.87 0.60
N ARG A 482 -5.30 -39.06 1.92
CA ARG A 482 -4.34 -39.82 2.73
C ARG A 482 -5.04 -40.84 3.59
N ASP A 483 -4.37 -41.96 3.83
CA ASP A 483 -4.85 -42.97 4.80
C ASP A 483 -4.79 -42.48 6.25
N LYS A 484 -3.85 -41.54 6.53
CA LYS A 484 -3.65 -40.94 7.86
C LYS A 484 -3.40 -39.44 7.69
N SER A 485 -3.96 -38.64 8.59
CA SER A 485 -3.67 -37.21 8.75
C SER A 485 -2.21 -37.01 9.15
N ILE A 486 -1.61 -35.90 8.69
CA ILE A 486 -0.22 -35.53 8.97
C ILE A 486 -0.05 -34.10 9.49
N GLU A 487 -1.11 -33.28 9.32
CA GLU A 487 -1.11 -31.92 9.81
C GLU A 487 -1.33 -31.94 11.33
N LEU A 488 -0.47 -31.25 12.07
CA LEU A 488 -0.64 -31.10 13.50
C LEU A 488 -1.84 -30.20 13.78
N ASP A 489 -2.87 -30.77 14.45
CA ASP A 489 -4.01 -29.97 14.91
C ASP A 489 -3.64 -29.26 16.23
N PHE A 490 -3.46 -30.03 17.29
CA PHE A 490 -3.00 -29.50 18.56
C PHE A 490 -2.35 -30.65 19.41
N PRO A 491 -1.51 -30.31 20.42
CA PRO A 491 -0.90 -31.33 21.27
C PRO A 491 -1.94 -32.02 22.17
N ALA A 492 -1.88 -33.34 22.29
CA ALA A 492 -2.84 -34.12 23.06
C ALA A 492 -2.77 -33.88 24.59
N ASP A 493 -1.63 -33.39 25.10
CA ASP A 493 -1.47 -32.98 26.49
C ASP A 493 -2.15 -31.64 26.84
N ALA A 494 -2.66 -30.92 25.81
CA ALA A 494 -3.42 -29.70 26.02
C ALA A 494 -4.88 -29.95 26.48
N GLU A 495 -5.47 -31.11 26.17
CA GLU A 495 -6.83 -31.47 26.63
C GLU A 495 -6.95 -31.53 28.14
N SER A 496 -5.95 -32.12 28.83
CA SER A 496 -5.95 -32.23 30.29
C SER A 496 -5.87 -30.85 30.98
N ASN A 497 -5.25 -29.86 30.37
CA ASN A 497 -5.15 -28.53 30.93
C ASN A 497 -6.43 -27.70 30.68
N ALA A 498 -7.17 -27.96 29.59
CA ALA A 498 -8.45 -27.32 29.32
C ALA A 498 -9.55 -27.80 30.27
N GLU A 499 -9.58 -29.12 30.59
CA GLU A 499 -10.51 -29.67 31.56
C GLU A 499 -10.23 -29.12 32.98
N ALA A 500 -8.96 -28.96 33.40
CA ALA A 500 -8.60 -28.36 34.67
C ALA A 500 -8.98 -26.88 34.74
N ALA A 501 -8.81 -26.13 33.66
CA ALA A 501 -9.21 -24.71 33.58
C ALA A 501 -10.74 -24.52 33.59
N ALA A 502 -11.50 -25.45 33.02
CA ALA A 502 -12.96 -25.44 33.07
C ALA A 502 -13.50 -25.77 34.46
N GLU A 503 -12.88 -26.70 35.17
CA GLU A 503 -13.23 -27.03 36.57
C GLU A 503 -12.92 -25.84 37.51
N ASP A 504 -11.80 -25.14 37.34
CA ASP A 504 -11.46 -23.93 38.11
C ASP A 504 -12.42 -22.76 37.84
N ALA A 505 -12.95 -22.64 36.62
CA ALA A 505 -13.92 -21.62 36.26
C ALA A 505 -15.32 -21.89 36.85
N ASP A 506 -15.73 -23.17 36.95
CA ASP A 506 -16.98 -23.56 37.58
C ASP A 506 -16.89 -23.44 39.12
N ASP A 507 -15.73 -23.68 39.71
CA ASP A 507 -15.50 -23.50 41.15
C ASP A 507 -15.46 -22.02 41.54
N ALA A 508 -14.96 -21.13 40.65
CA ALA A 508 -14.99 -19.68 40.87
C ALA A 508 -16.43 -19.11 40.83
N THR A 509 -17.30 -19.64 39.97
CA THR A 509 -18.73 -19.24 39.94
C THR A 509 -19.53 -19.82 41.11
N ALA A 510 -19.14 -20.97 41.68
CA ALA A 510 -19.76 -21.56 42.88
C ALA A 510 -19.35 -20.84 44.18
N ALA A 511 -18.23 -20.10 44.21
CA ALA A 511 -17.75 -19.38 45.37
C ALA A 511 -18.49 -18.05 45.63
N GLU A 512 -19.22 -17.52 44.69
CA GLU A 512 -20.02 -16.29 44.83
C GLU A 512 -21.36 -16.49 45.56
N GLU A 513 -21.83 -17.74 45.75
CA GLU A 513 -23.10 -18.02 46.44
C GLU A 513 -22.93 -18.42 47.96
N ALA A 514 -21.72 -18.47 48.50
CA ALA A 514 -21.51 -18.89 49.89
C ALA A 514 -21.35 -17.71 50.85
N THR A 515 -22.34 -17.52 51.74
CA THR A 515 -22.38 -16.64 52.90
C THR A 515 -21.23 -16.97 53.90
N PRO A 516 -20.64 -15.99 54.60
CA PRO A 516 -19.47 -16.20 55.44
C PRO A 516 -19.78 -16.94 56.73
N ALA A 517 -19.05 -18.00 57.05
CA ALA A 517 -19.00 -18.69 58.35
C ALA A 517 -17.62 -18.54 58.96
N GLU A 518 -17.61 -18.34 60.28
CA GLU A 518 -16.49 -18.04 61.14
C GLU A 518 -15.35 -19.09 61.18
N PRO A 519 -14.14 -18.69 61.62
CA PRO A 519 -12.95 -19.53 61.55
C PRO A 519 -12.89 -20.58 62.68
N ALA A 520 -12.46 -21.79 62.29
CA ALA A 520 -12.06 -22.82 63.27
C ALA A 520 -10.74 -23.44 62.90
N ASP A 521 -9.96 -23.69 63.89
CA ASP A 521 -8.57 -24.00 64.08
C ASP A 521 -7.96 -25.13 63.21
N ALA A 522 -6.67 -24.96 62.98
CA ALA A 522 -5.77 -25.89 62.39
C ALA A 522 -5.56 -27.15 63.24
N ASP A 523 -5.57 -28.34 62.64
CA ASP A 523 -4.65 -29.40 62.98
C ASP A 523 -4.31 -30.33 61.80
N ALA A 524 -3.03 -30.63 61.68
CA ALA A 524 -2.43 -31.46 60.66
C ALA A 524 -2.58 -32.95 60.94
N THR A 525 -2.83 -33.76 59.88
CA THR A 525 -2.20 -35.08 59.76
C THR A 525 -2.44 -35.80 58.44
N GLN A 526 -1.31 -36.12 57.77
CA GLN A 526 -0.91 -37.38 57.09
C GLN A 526 -1.85 -38.10 56.10
N VAL A 527 -1.37 -38.16 54.88
CA VAL A 527 -1.14 -39.28 53.93
C VAL A 527 -1.72 -40.67 54.31
N ASP A 528 -2.49 -41.26 53.41
CA ASP A 528 -2.35 -42.65 53.00
C ASP A 528 -2.81 -42.90 51.56
N GLU A 529 -1.92 -43.61 50.84
CA GLU A 529 -2.17 -44.22 49.52
C GLU A 529 -3.19 -45.34 49.66
N ASP A 530 -4.16 -45.48 48.79
CA ASP A 530 -4.55 -46.79 48.25
C ASP A 530 -5.22 -46.79 46.92
N VAL A 531 -4.70 -47.65 46.06
CA VAL A 531 -5.10 -47.96 44.68
C VAL A 531 -6.37 -48.78 44.67
N ALA A 532 -7.33 -48.51 43.84
CA ALA A 532 -8.21 -49.55 43.32
C ALA A 532 -8.72 -49.18 41.91
N ALA A 533 -8.36 -50.04 41.00
CA ALA A 533 -8.83 -50.12 39.63
C ALA A 533 -10.32 -50.52 39.51
N ALA A 534 -11.04 -49.96 38.56
CA ALA A 534 -12.21 -50.60 37.95
C ALA A 534 -12.42 -50.10 36.50
N ASP A 535 -12.29 -50.88 35.73
CA ASP A 535 -12.50 -51.46 34.39
C ASP A 535 -13.75 -50.95 33.64
N THR A 536 -13.49 -50.73 32.34
CA THR A 536 -14.36 -50.85 31.16
C THR A 536 -15.34 -49.76 30.77
N ALA A 537 -15.00 -49.13 29.62
CA ALA A 537 -15.81 -49.24 28.39
C ALA A 537 -14.93 -48.81 27.19
N ALA A 538 -14.86 -49.69 26.20
CA ALA A 538 -14.13 -49.42 24.96
C ALA A 538 -14.93 -48.40 24.12
N GLU A 539 -14.38 -47.24 23.94
CA GLU A 539 -14.65 -46.35 22.81
C GLU A 539 -13.46 -46.41 21.86
N GLU A 540 -13.73 -46.36 20.57
CA GLU A 540 -12.77 -46.52 19.48
C GLU A 540 -11.63 -45.48 19.63
N GLU A 541 -10.43 -45.94 20.04
CA GLU A 541 -9.23 -45.09 20.09
C GLU A 541 -8.85 -44.66 18.66
N GLU A 542 -9.04 -43.36 18.36
CA GLU A 542 -8.38 -42.69 17.27
C GLU A 542 -6.85 -42.80 17.46
N VAL A 543 -6.18 -43.29 16.44
CA VAL A 543 -4.76 -43.65 16.50
C VAL A 543 -3.90 -42.40 16.71
N VAL A 544 -3.40 -42.21 17.90
CA VAL A 544 -2.41 -41.21 18.27
C VAL A 544 -1.02 -41.69 17.88
N GLU A 545 -0.34 -41.02 16.96
CA GLU A 545 1.03 -41.34 16.59
C GLU A 545 2.03 -40.47 17.39
N GLU A 546 3.03 -41.12 17.99
CA GLU A 546 4.10 -40.45 18.72
C GLU A 546 5.07 -39.77 17.74
N VAL A 547 5.03 -38.46 17.65
CA VAL A 547 6.06 -37.65 16.99
C VAL A 547 6.82 -36.93 18.11
N ASP A 548 8.10 -37.16 18.24
CA ASP A 548 9.00 -36.57 19.26
C ASP A 548 8.61 -36.81 20.74
N GLY A 549 7.99 -37.96 21.02
CA GLY A 549 7.71 -38.41 22.41
C GLY A 549 6.54 -37.68 23.08
N SER A 550 5.83 -36.76 22.41
CA SER A 550 4.58 -36.18 22.87
C SER A 550 3.40 -36.68 22.02
N ARG A 551 2.26 -36.98 22.66
CA ARG A 551 1.03 -37.29 21.95
C ARG A 551 0.55 -36.03 21.21
N GLN A 552 0.08 -36.20 19.98
CA GLN A 552 -0.41 -35.08 19.14
C GLN A 552 -1.71 -35.47 18.42
N ASN A 553 -2.67 -34.57 18.37
CA ASN A 553 -3.86 -34.71 17.55
C ASN A 553 -3.55 -34.25 16.12
N LEU A 554 -3.94 -35.04 15.15
CA LEU A 554 -3.66 -34.76 13.73
C LEU A 554 -4.96 -34.44 12.99
N THR A 555 -4.91 -33.54 12.06
CA THR A 555 -6.03 -33.11 11.21
C THR A 555 -5.69 -33.18 9.73
N THR A 556 -6.70 -32.97 8.90
CA THR A 556 -6.54 -32.81 7.44
C THR A 556 -7.38 -31.61 7.00
N PHE A 557 -6.74 -30.64 6.36
CA PHE A 557 -7.44 -29.47 5.79
C PHE A 557 -8.51 -29.90 4.80
N SER A 558 -9.74 -29.42 4.97
CA SER A 558 -10.90 -29.73 4.12
C SER A 558 -11.47 -28.50 3.38
N GLY A 559 -10.86 -27.31 3.56
CA GLY A 559 -11.27 -26.07 2.89
C GLY A 559 -10.77 -25.97 1.45
N ASP A 560 -11.09 -24.85 0.80
CA ASP A 560 -10.59 -24.47 -0.53
C ASP A 560 -9.69 -23.22 -0.40
N GLY A 561 -8.51 -23.40 0.20
CA GLY A 561 -7.60 -22.30 0.57
C GLY A 561 -6.53 -21.98 -0.47
N GLY A 562 -6.25 -22.87 -1.40
CA GLY A 562 -5.18 -22.69 -2.37
C GLY A 562 -5.26 -23.59 -3.60
N PRO A 563 -4.43 -23.32 -4.63
CA PRO A 563 -4.39 -24.14 -5.83
C PRO A 563 -3.99 -25.60 -5.56
N GLU A 564 -4.67 -26.53 -6.21
CA GLU A 564 -4.40 -27.96 -6.11
C GLU A 564 -3.08 -28.37 -6.78
N LEU A 565 -2.34 -29.26 -6.14
CA LEU A 565 -1.15 -29.95 -6.65
C LEU A 565 -1.51 -31.29 -7.29
N SER A 566 -2.57 -31.32 -8.12
CA SER A 566 -3.19 -32.54 -8.64
C SER A 566 -2.37 -33.29 -9.71
N ASN A 567 -1.34 -32.65 -10.29
CA ASN A 567 -0.53 -33.29 -11.35
C ASN A 567 0.91 -32.76 -11.33
N ILE A 568 1.80 -33.50 -12.03
CA ILE A 568 3.23 -33.19 -12.10
C ILE A 568 3.51 -31.77 -12.67
N PHE A 569 2.63 -31.26 -13.54
CA PHE A 569 2.81 -29.92 -14.11
C PHE A 569 2.55 -28.82 -13.07
N THR A 570 1.47 -28.90 -12.27
CA THR A 570 1.22 -27.97 -11.18
C THR A 570 2.29 -28.05 -10.10
N LYS A 571 2.72 -29.25 -9.70
CA LYS A 571 3.85 -29.45 -8.77
C LYS A 571 5.14 -28.81 -9.30
N LEU A 572 5.47 -28.97 -10.59
CA LEU A 572 6.64 -28.35 -11.22
C LEU A 572 6.55 -26.81 -11.23
N ILE A 573 5.39 -26.24 -11.52
CA ILE A 573 5.18 -24.79 -11.51
C ILE A 573 5.48 -24.23 -10.13
N TYR A 574 4.96 -24.85 -9.07
CA TYR A 574 5.15 -24.36 -7.71
C TYR A 574 6.56 -24.67 -7.17
N ALA A 575 7.16 -25.81 -7.52
CA ALA A 575 8.57 -26.09 -7.24
C ALA A 575 9.51 -25.02 -7.83
N LEU A 576 9.21 -24.55 -9.05
CA LEU A 576 9.97 -23.46 -9.67
C LEU A 576 9.64 -22.08 -9.08
N LYS A 577 8.38 -21.82 -8.73
CA LYS A 577 7.95 -20.55 -8.13
C LYS A 577 8.63 -20.33 -6.78
N PHE A 578 8.62 -21.34 -5.92
CA PHE A 578 9.21 -21.24 -4.57
C PHE A 578 10.69 -21.70 -4.53
N GLN A 579 11.24 -22.14 -5.70
CA GLN A 579 12.60 -22.66 -5.83
C GLN A 579 12.88 -23.83 -4.86
N ASP A 580 11.85 -24.65 -4.64
CA ASP A 580 11.84 -25.75 -3.70
C ASP A 580 11.45 -27.06 -4.42
N MET A 581 12.45 -27.92 -4.62
CA MET A 581 12.25 -29.15 -5.39
C MET A 581 11.51 -30.24 -4.61
N GLU A 582 11.43 -30.13 -3.31
CA GLU A 582 10.67 -31.04 -2.44
C GLU A 582 9.18 -31.02 -2.80
N VAL A 583 8.61 -29.88 -3.22
CA VAL A 583 7.23 -29.77 -3.73
C VAL A 583 6.96 -30.75 -4.88
N LEU A 584 7.95 -30.99 -5.75
CA LEU A 584 7.85 -31.90 -6.89
C LEU A 584 8.21 -33.35 -6.53
N LEU A 585 9.22 -33.55 -5.69
CA LEU A 585 9.85 -34.85 -5.48
C LEU A 585 9.33 -35.61 -4.27
N SER A 586 8.69 -34.91 -3.31
CA SER A 586 8.16 -35.56 -2.09
C SER A 586 6.96 -36.43 -2.40
N GLY A 587 7.02 -37.68 -1.93
CA GLY A 587 5.89 -38.61 -1.97
C GLY A 587 4.74 -38.22 -1.01
N ALA A 588 5.01 -37.29 -0.09
CA ALA A 588 4.01 -36.76 0.81
C ALA A 588 3.07 -35.72 0.18
N VAL A 589 3.37 -35.22 -1.01
CA VAL A 589 2.46 -34.37 -1.80
C VAL A 589 1.57 -35.29 -2.64
N VAL A 590 0.37 -35.56 -2.15
CA VAL A 590 -0.58 -36.53 -2.74
C VAL A 590 -1.64 -35.84 -3.61
N ASP A 591 -2.55 -36.61 -4.20
CA ASP A 591 -3.68 -36.05 -4.96
C ASP A 591 -4.63 -35.32 -4.01
N GLY A 592 -5.19 -34.20 -4.44
CA GLY A 592 -6.01 -33.33 -3.60
C GLY A 592 -5.24 -32.43 -2.65
N SER A 593 -3.88 -32.55 -2.54
CA SER A 593 -3.09 -31.59 -1.78
C SER A 593 -3.20 -30.19 -2.39
N GLN A 594 -3.34 -29.18 -1.54
CA GLN A 594 -3.39 -27.77 -1.91
C GLN A 594 -2.14 -27.03 -1.40
N ILE A 595 -1.68 -26.02 -2.15
CA ILE A 595 -0.60 -25.15 -1.73
C ILE A 595 -1.17 -23.80 -1.28
N LEU A 596 -1.04 -23.49 0.02
CA LEU A 596 -1.45 -22.21 0.60
C LEU A 596 -0.27 -21.25 0.57
N TYR A 597 -0.46 -20.07 0.03
CA TYR A 597 0.53 -18.97 0.04
C TYR A 597 -0.16 -17.61 -0.06
N ASP A 598 0.61 -16.53 0.06
CA ASP A 598 0.04 -15.19 0.28
C ASP A 598 -0.97 -15.25 1.45
N ARG A 599 -0.51 -15.76 2.58
CA ARG A 599 -1.35 -16.13 3.73
C ARG A 599 -1.57 -14.97 4.68
N ASN A 600 -0.70 -13.95 4.65
CA ASN A 600 -0.90 -12.73 5.43
C ASN A 600 -2.14 -11.99 4.93
N PRO A 601 -3.12 -11.67 5.81
CA PRO A 601 -4.37 -11.03 5.43
C PRO A 601 -4.21 -9.69 4.70
N ILE A 602 -3.25 -8.86 5.11
CA ILE A 602 -2.97 -7.56 4.47
C ILE A 602 -2.46 -7.77 3.03
N GLU A 603 -1.46 -8.64 2.86
CA GLU A 603 -0.89 -8.92 1.54
C GLU A 603 -1.94 -9.52 0.60
N ARG A 604 -2.80 -10.37 1.15
CA ARG A 604 -3.87 -11.04 0.42
C ARG A 604 -4.91 -10.03 -0.08
N VAL A 605 -5.38 -9.13 0.78
CA VAL A 605 -6.29 -8.04 0.40
C VAL A 605 -5.62 -7.08 -0.60
N GLN A 606 -4.33 -6.73 -0.38
CA GLN A 606 -3.59 -5.85 -1.31
C GLN A 606 -3.50 -6.43 -2.73
N LYS A 607 -3.41 -7.75 -2.87
CA LYS A 607 -3.41 -8.40 -4.19
C LYS A 607 -4.77 -8.33 -4.88
N VAL A 608 -5.87 -8.58 -4.17
CA VAL A 608 -7.21 -8.55 -4.76
C VAL A 608 -7.75 -7.14 -4.98
N ALA A 609 -7.28 -6.17 -4.20
CA ALA A 609 -7.63 -4.76 -4.31
C ALA A 609 -6.36 -3.87 -4.38
N PRO A 610 -5.59 -3.94 -5.50
CA PRO A 610 -4.28 -3.26 -5.62
C PRO A 610 -4.37 -1.73 -5.68
N TYR A 611 -5.56 -1.20 -5.63
CA TYR A 611 -5.87 0.23 -5.65
C TYR A 611 -6.12 0.82 -4.26
N LEU A 612 -6.25 -0.02 -3.24
CA LEU A 612 -6.45 0.42 -1.86
C LEU A 612 -5.11 0.66 -1.16
N THR A 613 -5.12 1.61 -0.25
CA THR A 613 -4.17 1.72 0.85
C THR A 613 -4.79 1.02 2.05
N LEU A 614 -4.09 0.09 2.67
CA LEU A 614 -4.64 -0.70 3.77
C LEU A 614 -4.18 -0.17 5.12
N ASP A 615 -5.07 -0.24 6.12
CA ASP A 615 -4.73 0.00 7.53
C ASP A 615 -3.65 -0.99 7.98
N ALA A 616 -2.68 -0.50 8.72
CA ALA A 616 -1.56 -1.32 9.19
C ALA A 616 -1.93 -2.25 10.36
N ALA A 617 -3.10 -2.05 10.99
CA ALA A 617 -3.58 -2.78 12.15
C ALA A 617 -4.85 -3.59 11.85
N PRO A 618 -4.77 -4.68 11.06
CA PRO A 618 -5.89 -5.60 10.90
C PRO A 618 -6.22 -6.28 12.24
N TYR A 619 -7.46 -6.62 12.43
CA TYR A 619 -7.91 -7.29 13.66
C TYR A 619 -8.74 -8.52 13.36
N ALA A 620 -8.66 -9.50 14.23
CA ALA A 620 -9.40 -10.74 14.10
C ALA A 620 -10.53 -10.80 15.10
N SER A 621 -11.69 -11.31 14.66
CA SER A 621 -12.86 -11.54 15.50
C SER A 621 -13.50 -12.89 15.18
N VAL A 622 -14.23 -13.45 16.14
CA VAL A 622 -15.09 -14.61 15.86
C VAL A 622 -16.41 -14.13 15.29
N VAL A 623 -16.68 -14.47 14.04
CA VAL A 623 -17.86 -14.03 13.29
C VAL A 623 -18.53 -15.23 12.65
N ASP A 624 -19.82 -15.43 12.91
CA ASP A 624 -20.62 -16.53 12.33
C ASP A 624 -19.95 -17.91 12.46
N GLY A 625 -19.30 -18.17 13.61
CA GLY A 625 -18.61 -19.43 13.91
C GLY A 625 -17.26 -19.62 13.22
N LYS A 626 -16.59 -18.54 12.81
CA LYS A 626 -15.27 -18.54 12.17
C LYS A 626 -14.39 -17.43 12.72
N VAL A 627 -13.08 -17.64 12.70
CA VAL A 627 -12.12 -16.55 12.90
C VAL A 627 -11.98 -15.79 11.60
N VAL A 628 -12.27 -14.49 11.63
CA VAL A 628 -12.25 -13.61 10.45
C VAL A 628 -11.36 -12.41 10.72
N TRP A 629 -10.39 -12.17 9.84
CA TRP A 629 -9.61 -10.94 9.84
C TRP A 629 -10.41 -9.82 9.15
N ILE A 630 -10.46 -8.67 9.79
CA ILE A 630 -11.08 -7.46 9.25
C ILE A 630 -9.94 -6.48 8.93
N VAL A 631 -9.94 -5.98 7.69
CA VAL A 631 -8.91 -5.08 7.15
C VAL A 631 -9.58 -3.85 6.57
N ASP A 632 -9.22 -2.69 7.08
CA ASP A 632 -9.71 -1.41 6.55
C ASP A 632 -8.95 -1.01 5.28
N GLY A 633 -9.68 -0.60 4.26
CA GLY A 633 -9.14 -0.17 2.98
C GLY A 633 -9.50 1.27 2.65
N TYR A 634 -8.47 2.07 2.32
CA TYR A 634 -8.59 3.47 1.98
C TYR A 634 -8.43 3.71 0.48
N THR A 635 -9.26 4.58 -0.06
CA THR A 635 -8.95 5.30 -1.30
C THR A 635 -8.19 6.57 -0.96
N THR A 636 -7.12 6.84 -1.67
CA THR A 636 -6.22 7.96 -1.39
C THR A 636 -5.83 8.70 -2.66
N SER A 637 -5.58 10.00 -2.55
CA SER A 637 -5.02 10.82 -3.62
C SER A 637 -4.08 11.89 -3.07
N ALA A 638 -3.14 12.36 -3.90
CA ALA A 638 -2.30 13.52 -3.64
C ALA A 638 -2.71 14.72 -4.52
N GLU A 639 -3.87 14.65 -5.16
CA GLU A 639 -4.28 15.60 -6.21
C GLU A 639 -5.55 16.41 -5.82
N TYR A 640 -5.95 16.40 -4.54
CA TYR A 640 -7.10 17.20 -4.07
C TYR A 640 -6.71 18.68 -3.94
N PRO A 641 -7.41 19.61 -4.64
CA PRO A 641 -7.01 21.02 -4.66
C PRO A 641 -7.10 21.67 -3.27
N TYR A 642 -6.11 22.48 -2.91
CA TYR A 642 -5.97 23.21 -1.65
C TYR A 642 -5.85 22.36 -0.39
N SER A 643 -5.96 21.03 -0.44
CA SER A 643 -5.82 20.19 0.73
C SER A 643 -4.35 19.98 1.11
N GLU A 644 -4.06 20.06 2.42
CA GLU A 644 -2.71 19.84 2.96
C GLU A 644 -2.20 18.44 2.70
N GLN A 645 -0.94 18.34 2.31
CA GLN A 645 -0.28 17.06 2.08
C GLN A 645 0.28 16.52 3.39
N LYS A 646 -0.07 15.26 3.70
CA LYS A 646 0.36 14.54 4.88
C LYS A 646 1.04 13.22 4.48
N ASP A 647 2.10 12.85 5.17
CA ASP A 647 2.74 11.55 4.99
C ASP A 647 2.07 10.52 5.91
N LEU A 648 1.40 9.53 5.31
CA LEU A 648 0.67 8.52 6.05
C LEU A 648 1.59 7.73 7.01
N ASN A 649 2.85 7.49 6.61
CA ASN A 649 3.79 6.76 7.44
C ASN A 649 4.27 7.56 8.67
N GLU A 650 4.47 8.87 8.50
CA GLU A 650 4.90 9.72 9.61
C GLU A 650 3.78 9.93 10.62
N GLU A 651 2.54 10.09 10.15
CA GLU A 651 1.40 10.47 10.98
C GLU A 651 0.71 9.27 11.66
N THR A 652 0.98 8.02 11.22
CA THR A 652 0.36 6.82 11.82
C THR A 652 1.27 6.08 12.80
N ILE A 653 2.55 6.47 12.92
CA ILE A 653 3.49 5.90 13.90
C ILE A 653 3.16 6.40 15.30
N ASP A 654 3.01 5.47 16.24
CA ASP A 654 2.88 5.73 17.68
C ASP A 654 3.53 4.61 18.50
N ALA A 655 3.26 4.55 19.80
CA ALA A 655 3.84 3.56 20.68
C ALA A 655 3.43 2.11 20.32
N ASP A 656 2.21 1.91 19.84
CA ASP A 656 1.66 0.59 19.51
C ASP A 656 2.04 0.10 18.10
N ASN A 657 2.42 1.00 17.20
CA ASN A 657 2.65 0.68 15.80
C ASN A 657 3.90 1.34 15.22
N GLU A 658 5.00 0.57 15.21
CA GLU A 658 6.22 0.92 14.48
C GLU A 658 6.16 0.51 12.99
N ARG A 659 5.07 -0.13 12.55
CA ARG A 659 4.95 -0.64 11.18
C ARG A 659 4.78 0.51 10.20
N VAL A 660 5.65 0.52 9.22
CA VAL A 660 5.58 1.46 8.10
C VAL A 660 4.48 0.99 7.16
N SER A 661 3.49 1.85 6.88
CA SER A 661 2.49 1.60 5.83
C SER A 661 3.19 1.27 4.50
N LEU A 662 2.56 0.44 3.68
CA LEU A 662 3.06 0.09 2.33
C LEU A 662 3.12 1.30 1.37
N MET A 663 2.56 2.45 1.76
CA MET A 663 2.57 3.69 0.97
C MET A 663 3.64 4.66 1.45
N THR A 664 4.52 5.05 0.54
CA THR A 664 5.64 5.99 0.77
C THR A 664 5.40 7.39 0.21
N LYS A 665 4.17 7.72 -0.18
CA LYS A 665 3.86 9.01 -0.82
C LYS A 665 2.92 9.82 0.06
N PRO A 666 3.13 11.13 0.19
CA PRO A 666 2.16 11.98 0.86
C PRO A 666 0.80 11.94 0.14
N VAL A 667 -0.26 12.03 0.92
CA VAL A 667 -1.65 12.07 0.47
C VAL A 667 -2.31 13.35 0.96
N ASN A 668 -3.29 13.83 0.23
CA ASN A 668 -4.12 14.95 0.63
C ASN A 668 -5.63 14.71 0.46
N TYR A 669 -5.97 13.44 0.28
CA TYR A 669 -7.33 12.93 0.28
C TYR A 669 -7.32 11.48 0.78
N ILE A 670 -8.19 11.16 1.71
CA ILE A 670 -8.35 9.81 2.26
C ILE A 670 -9.79 9.55 2.66
N ARG A 671 -10.32 8.36 2.30
CA ARG A 671 -11.63 7.84 2.74
C ARG A 671 -11.51 6.37 3.10
N ASN A 672 -12.18 5.95 4.17
CA ASN A 672 -12.38 4.53 4.45
C ASN A 672 -13.47 3.99 3.55
N SER A 673 -13.10 3.61 2.34
CA SER A 673 -14.04 3.27 1.29
C SER A 673 -14.40 1.80 1.23
N VAL A 674 -13.55 0.93 1.81
CA VAL A 674 -13.73 -0.53 1.78
C VAL A 674 -13.46 -1.13 3.14
N LYS A 675 -14.34 -2.05 3.57
CA LYS A 675 -14.05 -3.02 4.64
C LYS A 675 -13.80 -4.37 3.97
N ALA A 676 -12.64 -4.96 4.22
CA ALA A 676 -12.29 -6.26 3.68
C ALA A 676 -12.30 -7.30 4.81
N THR A 677 -12.72 -8.52 4.49
CA THR A 677 -12.63 -9.66 5.40
C THR A 677 -11.80 -10.77 4.77
N VAL A 678 -11.02 -11.47 5.60
CA VAL A 678 -10.29 -12.67 5.22
C VAL A 678 -10.61 -13.77 6.21
N ASP A 679 -11.18 -14.87 5.74
CA ASP A 679 -11.44 -16.05 6.55
C ASP A 679 -10.10 -16.67 6.97
N ALA A 680 -9.89 -16.90 8.27
CA ALA A 680 -8.64 -17.42 8.78
C ALA A 680 -8.42 -18.90 8.44
N TYR A 681 -9.47 -19.65 8.14
CA TYR A 681 -9.41 -21.07 7.77
C TYR A 681 -9.12 -21.26 6.28
N ASP A 682 -9.97 -20.75 5.38
CA ASP A 682 -9.86 -20.99 3.94
C ASP A 682 -9.26 -19.81 3.14
N GLY A 683 -9.03 -18.67 3.78
CA GLY A 683 -8.43 -17.50 3.17
C GLY A 683 -9.30 -16.81 2.12
N SER A 684 -10.58 -17.07 2.07
CA SER A 684 -11.51 -16.36 1.19
C SER A 684 -11.56 -14.88 1.54
N VAL A 685 -11.55 -14.03 0.52
CA VAL A 685 -11.56 -12.57 0.68
C VAL A 685 -12.91 -12.03 0.23
N THR A 686 -13.51 -11.19 1.06
CA THR A 686 -14.68 -10.41 0.68
C THR A 686 -14.41 -8.93 0.87
N LEU A 687 -14.75 -8.12 -0.14
CA LEU A 687 -14.60 -6.67 -0.10
C LEU A 687 -16.01 -6.05 -0.03
N TYR A 688 -16.26 -5.19 0.94
CA TYR A 688 -17.51 -4.48 1.11
C TYR A 688 -17.34 -2.99 0.82
N ALA A 689 -18.20 -2.43 -0.05
CA ALA A 689 -18.24 -0.99 -0.31
C ALA A 689 -18.79 -0.27 0.93
N TRP A 690 -17.91 0.41 1.68
CA TRP A 690 -18.27 1.08 2.93
C TRP A 690 -18.71 2.52 2.71
N ASP A 691 -17.88 3.35 2.03
CA ASP A 691 -18.26 4.70 1.62
C ASP A 691 -18.70 4.69 0.15
N THR A 692 -19.98 4.47 -0.07
CA THR A 692 -20.57 4.42 -1.42
C THR A 692 -20.66 5.79 -2.10
N GLU A 693 -20.42 6.89 -1.39
CA GLU A 693 -20.42 8.23 -1.98
C GLU A 693 -19.03 8.65 -2.46
N ASP A 694 -17.97 7.96 -2.07
CA ASP A 694 -16.61 8.24 -2.52
C ASP A 694 -16.44 8.15 -4.04
N PRO A 695 -16.08 9.25 -4.74
CA PRO A 695 -15.90 9.23 -6.20
C PRO A 695 -14.74 8.33 -6.66
N MET A 696 -13.73 8.14 -5.82
CA MET A 696 -12.61 7.24 -6.12
C MET A 696 -13.06 5.78 -6.10
N LEU A 697 -13.87 5.38 -5.09
CA LEU A 697 -14.43 4.04 -5.02
C LEU A 697 -15.38 3.76 -6.20
N LYS A 698 -16.27 4.71 -6.53
CA LYS A 698 -17.17 4.60 -7.68
C LYS A 698 -16.41 4.38 -8.99
N ALA A 699 -15.27 5.06 -9.16
CA ALA A 699 -14.42 4.87 -10.34
C ALA A 699 -13.76 3.49 -10.34
N TRP A 700 -13.25 3.01 -9.19
CA TRP A 700 -12.63 1.70 -9.08
C TRP A 700 -13.63 0.55 -9.24
N ASP A 701 -14.85 0.67 -8.75
CA ASP A 701 -15.91 -0.33 -8.95
C ASP A 701 -16.22 -0.53 -10.44
N LYS A 702 -16.19 0.54 -11.25
CA LYS A 702 -16.30 0.42 -12.71
C LYS A 702 -15.10 -0.24 -13.38
N VAL A 703 -13.89 -0.05 -12.83
CA VAL A 703 -12.67 -0.71 -13.33
C VAL A 703 -12.67 -2.20 -13.01
N PHE A 704 -13.16 -2.58 -11.83
CA PHE A 704 -13.20 -3.95 -11.32
C PHE A 704 -14.63 -4.37 -10.95
N PRO A 705 -15.55 -4.46 -11.92
CA PRO A 705 -16.95 -4.70 -11.63
C PRO A 705 -17.17 -6.06 -10.95
N GLY A 706 -18.02 -6.07 -9.93
CA GLY A 706 -18.40 -7.27 -9.20
C GLY A 706 -17.37 -7.78 -8.20
N THR A 707 -16.34 -6.99 -7.87
CA THR A 707 -15.37 -7.30 -6.81
C THR A 707 -15.83 -6.78 -5.44
N LEU A 708 -16.69 -5.77 -5.42
CA LEU A 708 -17.28 -5.20 -4.20
C LEU A 708 -18.67 -5.76 -3.96
N LYS A 709 -18.96 -6.09 -2.70
CA LYS A 709 -20.31 -6.36 -2.20
C LYS A 709 -20.90 -5.11 -1.55
N ASP A 710 -22.21 -5.01 -1.55
CA ASP A 710 -22.91 -3.97 -0.80
C ASP A 710 -22.78 -4.21 0.71
N VAL A 711 -22.70 -3.14 1.51
CA VAL A 711 -22.62 -3.23 2.98
C VAL A 711 -23.81 -3.98 3.60
N SER A 712 -24.96 -3.94 2.95
CA SER A 712 -26.16 -4.68 3.40
C SER A 712 -26.02 -6.20 3.30
N GLU A 713 -24.99 -6.69 2.61
CA GLU A 713 -24.66 -8.14 2.57
C GLU A 713 -23.78 -8.58 3.76
N MET A 714 -23.32 -7.65 4.60
CA MET A 714 -22.68 -8.02 5.86
C MET A 714 -23.68 -8.70 6.80
N SER A 715 -23.23 -9.75 7.49
CA SER A 715 -24.03 -10.31 8.58
C SER A 715 -24.13 -9.32 9.75
N GLY A 716 -25.16 -9.45 10.57
CA GLY A 716 -25.29 -8.64 11.78
C GLY A 716 -24.14 -8.86 12.76
N ASP A 717 -23.62 -10.10 12.79
CA ASP A 717 -22.47 -10.48 13.61
C ASP A 717 -21.21 -9.77 13.13
N LEU A 718 -20.88 -9.85 11.83
CA LEU A 718 -19.74 -9.11 11.26
C LEU A 718 -19.86 -7.60 11.52
N LEU A 719 -21.03 -7.02 11.30
CA LEU A 719 -21.26 -5.58 11.50
C LEU A 719 -21.04 -5.17 12.96
N SER A 720 -21.32 -6.07 13.93
CA SER A 720 -21.12 -5.80 15.34
C SER A 720 -19.65 -5.63 15.71
N HIS A 721 -18.72 -6.21 14.94
CA HIS A 721 -17.26 -6.12 15.13
C HIS A 721 -16.59 -5.01 14.30
N VAL A 722 -17.29 -4.46 13.28
CA VAL A 722 -16.73 -3.36 12.49
C VAL A 722 -16.52 -2.12 13.37
N ARG A 723 -15.34 -1.49 13.25
CA ARG A 723 -14.95 -0.32 14.04
C ARG A 723 -14.45 0.83 13.17
N TYR A 724 -14.29 2.01 13.78
CA TYR A 724 -13.64 3.13 13.12
C TYR A 724 -12.14 2.81 12.89
N PRO A 725 -11.55 3.06 11.70
CA PRO A 725 -10.20 2.60 11.39
C PRO A 725 -9.13 3.42 12.13
N THR A 726 -8.12 2.73 12.63
CA THR A 726 -7.08 3.31 13.49
C THR A 726 -6.21 4.32 12.74
N ASP A 727 -5.69 3.97 11.57
CA ASP A 727 -4.78 4.84 10.82
C ASP A 727 -5.49 6.09 10.28
N LEU A 728 -6.75 5.96 9.83
CA LEU A 728 -7.56 7.12 9.46
C LEU A 728 -7.77 8.06 10.64
N PHE A 729 -8.08 7.53 11.82
CA PHE A 729 -8.26 8.33 13.01
C PHE A 729 -6.98 9.06 13.42
N LYS A 730 -5.82 8.39 13.37
CA LYS A 730 -4.52 9.01 13.64
C LYS A 730 -4.24 10.16 12.65
N MET A 731 -4.50 9.94 11.37
CA MET A 731 -4.37 10.96 10.34
C MET A 731 -5.31 12.15 10.59
N GLN A 732 -6.58 11.90 10.90
CA GLN A 732 -7.56 12.94 11.23
C GLN A 732 -7.20 13.68 12.53
N ARG A 733 -6.69 12.97 13.53
CA ARG A 733 -6.17 13.54 14.76
C ARG A 733 -5.06 14.54 14.48
N GLU A 734 -4.11 14.17 13.62
CA GLU A 734 -3.01 15.06 13.25
C GLU A 734 -3.50 16.25 12.41
N VAL A 735 -4.44 16.06 11.51
CA VAL A 735 -5.07 17.16 10.79
C VAL A 735 -5.78 18.11 11.77
N LEU A 736 -6.60 17.58 12.68
CA LEU A 736 -7.34 18.39 13.66
C LEU A 736 -6.41 19.11 14.65
N SER A 737 -5.17 18.68 14.86
CA SER A 737 -4.22 19.38 15.73
C SER A 737 -4.05 20.86 15.36
N LYS A 738 -4.16 21.18 14.07
CA LYS A 738 -4.09 22.55 13.53
C LYS A 738 -5.41 23.02 12.91
N TYR A 739 -6.09 22.11 12.18
CA TYR A 739 -7.28 22.44 11.36
C TYR A 739 -8.61 22.48 12.16
N HIS A 740 -8.59 22.28 13.49
CA HIS A 740 -9.73 22.64 14.35
C HIS A 740 -9.92 24.15 14.43
N VAL A 741 -8.85 24.94 14.23
CA VAL A 741 -8.89 26.40 14.12
C VAL A 741 -9.39 26.76 12.74
N THR A 742 -10.58 27.33 12.64
CA THR A 742 -11.23 27.70 11.37
C THR A 742 -11.13 29.17 11.02
N ASP A 743 -10.73 30.02 11.95
CA ASP A 743 -10.42 31.45 11.69
C ASP A 743 -9.04 31.60 11.05
N ALA A 744 -8.96 32.17 9.86
CA ALA A 744 -7.72 32.30 9.11
C ALA A 744 -6.63 33.11 9.85
N GLY A 745 -7.06 34.08 10.64
CA GLY A 745 -6.14 34.94 11.40
C GLY A 745 -5.52 34.23 12.60
N ALA A 746 -6.31 33.44 13.32
CA ALA A 746 -5.87 32.60 14.42
C ALA A 746 -5.01 31.47 13.92
N PHE A 747 -5.42 30.82 12.80
CA PHE A 747 -4.69 29.79 12.12
C PHE A 747 -3.28 30.25 11.66
N TYR A 748 -3.19 31.44 11.04
CA TYR A 748 -1.91 32.02 10.61
C TYR A 748 -0.97 32.31 11.78
N SER A 749 -1.52 32.75 12.92
CA SER A 749 -0.74 33.06 14.12
C SER A 749 -0.40 31.83 14.97
N GLU A 750 -0.86 30.64 14.55
CA GLU A 750 -0.75 29.37 15.28
C GLU A 750 -1.30 29.49 16.72
N GLU A 751 -2.30 30.36 16.91
CA GLU A 751 -3.02 30.45 18.15
C GLU A 751 -3.84 29.18 18.36
N ASP A 752 -3.80 28.62 19.54
CA ASP A 752 -4.55 27.41 19.90
C ASP A 752 -4.18 26.15 19.09
N ALA A 753 -2.95 26.01 18.58
CA ALA A 753 -2.48 24.78 17.97
C ALA A 753 -2.30 23.68 19.01
N TRP A 754 -2.76 22.47 18.70
CA TRP A 754 -2.70 21.31 19.57
C TRP A 754 -1.63 20.31 19.09
N ARG A 755 -1.22 19.44 20.00
CA ARG A 755 -0.37 18.28 19.66
C ARG A 755 -0.85 17.04 20.41
N THR A 756 -0.58 15.88 19.84
CA THR A 756 -0.76 14.60 20.52
C THR A 756 0.25 14.49 21.66
N PRO A 757 -0.17 14.12 22.89
CA PRO A 757 0.75 13.88 23.99
C PRO A 757 1.68 12.69 23.68
N ASN A 758 2.85 12.70 24.29
CA ASN A 758 3.73 11.54 24.29
C ASN A 758 3.16 10.42 25.16
N ASP A 759 3.40 9.17 24.81
CA ASP A 759 3.04 8.05 25.64
C ASP A 759 3.91 8.05 26.92
N PRO A 760 3.30 8.06 28.12
CA PRO A 760 4.04 8.10 29.38
C PRO A 760 4.69 6.76 29.74
N VAL A 761 4.26 5.66 29.14
CA VAL A 761 4.69 4.29 29.43
C VAL A 761 5.72 3.79 28.44
N ALA A 762 5.69 4.27 27.23
CA ALA A 762 6.59 3.82 26.16
C ALA A 762 8.06 4.14 26.46
N ALA A 763 8.92 3.21 26.10
CA ALA A 763 10.37 3.38 26.23
C ALA A 763 10.87 4.51 25.29
N VAL A 764 11.58 5.47 25.85
CA VAL A 764 12.20 6.53 25.05
C VAL A 764 13.46 5.99 24.36
N PRO A 765 13.54 6.00 23.02
CA PRO A 765 14.74 5.59 22.30
C PRO A 765 15.95 6.44 22.72
N ALA A 766 17.15 5.86 22.78
CA ALA A 766 18.36 6.59 23.18
C ALA A 766 18.62 7.77 22.23
N GLY A 767 18.43 9.00 22.74
CA GLY A 767 18.61 10.25 21.98
C GLY A 767 17.41 10.66 21.11
N GLY A 768 16.26 9.99 21.25
CA GLY A 768 14.99 10.28 20.57
C GLY A 768 13.97 10.98 21.48
N THR A 769 12.81 11.27 20.92
CA THR A 769 11.58 11.69 21.65
C THR A 769 10.74 10.46 21.99
N ALA A 770 9.95 10.53 23.07
CA ALA A 770 8.95 9.50 23.35
C ALA A 770 7.94 9.45 22.20
N PRO A 771 7.48 8.24 21.80
CA PRO A 771 6.47 8.10 20.76
C PRO A 771 5.16 8.76 21.19
N ALA A 772 4.31 9.05 20.19
CA ALA A 772 2.97 9.60 20.45
C ALA A 772 2.09 8.56 21.15
N GLN A 773 1.19 9.05 22.00
CA GLN A 773 0.19 8.23 22.66
C GLN A 773 -0.77 7.61 21.61
N PRO A 774 -1.00 6.29 21.65
CA PRO A 774 -1.96 5.65 20.75
C PRO A 774 -3.40 6.08 21.09
N PRO A 775 -4.32 6.04 20.13
CA PRO A 775 -5.73 6.22 20.43
C PRO A 775 -6.32 4.97 21.09
N TYR A 776 -7.37 5.13 21.89
CA TYR A 776 -7.99 4.06 22.65
C TYR A 776 -9.42 3.77 22.19
N TYR A 777 -9.73 2.48 21.96
CA TYR A 777 -11.10 2.02 21.77
C TYR A 777 -11.72 1.73 23.13
N LEU A 778 -12.88 2.32 23.39
CA LEU A 778 -13.62 2.15 24.63
C LEU A 778 -15.13 2.24 24.37
N THR A 779 -15.90 1.47 25.13
CA THR A 779 -17.36 1.62 25.18
C THR A 779 -17.73 2.62 26.25
N LEU A 780 -18.05 3.85 25.86
CA LEU A 780 -18.40 4.94 26.76
C LEU A 780 -19.69 5.63 26.33
N SER A 781 -20.40 6.22 27.31
CA SER A 781 -21.51 7.13 27.06
C SER A 781 -21.00 8.53 26.74
N ALA A 782 -21.28 9.04 25.54
CA ALA A 782 -20.88 10.38 25.11
C ALA A 782 -21.84 11.46 25.66
N GLY A 783 -22.08 11.49 26.96
CA GLY A 783 -22.93 12.48 27.65
C GLY A 783 -23.91 11.84 28.62
N ALA A 784 -24.46 12.66 29.55
CA ALA A 784 -25.40 12.17 30.56
C ALA A 784 -26.69 11.63 29.92
N GLY A 785 -26.90 10.32 30.05
CA GLY A 785 -28.10 9.61 29.56
C GLY A 785 -28.03 9.18 28.08
N ALA A 786 -26.88 9.27 27.43
CA ALA A 786 -26.64 8.62 26.12
C ALA A 786 -26.35 7.13 26.32
N ASP A 787 -26.79 6.30 25.38
CA ASP A 787 -26.44 4.87 25.37
C ASP A 787 -24.91 4.71 25.17
N PRO A 788 -24.28 3.72 25.82
CA PRO A 788 -22.85 3.43 25.63
C PRO A 788 -22.58 3.09 24.16
N ASN A 789 -21.53 3.70 23.61
CA ASN A 789 -21.12 3.47 22.22
C ASN A 789 -19.63 3.13 22.18
N TYR A 790 -19.29 2.10 21.39
CA TYR A 790 -17.91 1.71 21.17
C TYR A 790 -17.26 2.70 20.20
N SER A 791 -16.28 3.44 20.68
CA SER A 791 -15.68 4.54 19.93
C SER A 791 -14.16 4.59 20.13
N ILE A 792 -13.46 5.25 19.23
CA ILE A 792 -12.03 5.52 19.36
C ILE A 792 -11.81 6.91 19.93
N TYR A 793 -10.91 7.05 20.89
CA TYR A 793 -10.64 8.28 21.62
C TYR A 793 -9.18 8.66 21.59
N SER A 794 -8.90 9.94 21.59
CA SER A 794 -7.56 10.52 21.80
C SER A 794 -7.65 11.84 22.53
N THR A 795 -6.54 12.24 23.15
CA THR A 795 -6.39 13.51 23.83
C THR A 795 -5.41 14.42 23.10
N TYR A 796 -5.51 15.71 23.35
CA TYR A 796 -4.55 16.71 22.90
C TYR A 796 -4.00 17.49 24.08
N ILE A 797 -2.83 18.06 23.90
CA ILE A 797 -2.25 19.09 24.74
C ILE A 797 -2.02 20.35 23.90
N PRO A 798 -2.26 21.56 24.48
CA PRO A 798 -2.01 22.86 23.85
C PRO A 798 -0.54 23.05 23.50
#